data_c2aadc9e6aa086ac1b0b91a1367c9fc1
#
_entry.id   c2aadc9e6aa086ac1b0b91a1367c9fc1
#
_cell.length_a   1.000
_cell.length_b   1.000
_cell.length_c   1.000
_cell.angle_alpha   90.00
_cell.angle_beta   90.00
_cell.angle_gamma   90.00
#
_symmetry.space_group_name_H-M   'P 1'
#
loop_
_entity.id
_entity.type
_entity.pdbx_description
1 polymer ?
#
loop_
_entity_poly.entity_id
_entity_poly.type
_entity_poly.pdbx_seq_one_letter_code
_entity_poly.pdbx_strand_id
1 'polypeptide(L)'
;MNINNAPHLFLARRENNPLREHIIVNTRQAKHFPSEPASSVALFESLGVKLAQDGRAQKPTVVIAFAETATAIGAVVSGYFHDCFFVTTTREALPDWATALTFQEQHSHARQHFLCVRDEDAFRRAAQVFLVDDEFTTGNTALNLKNALDGCLAPGCAVYAASLAASSESMERFREAGVVPVTLNLTDDITNKAEPDRFSPDRECTPRSADECVRFNAISDQRLGVNADSFLAETRGFCAQIADEIPETPGGTLEVIGTEEFCYAPLLLGKMLSEKFAKTAVHCTTRSPMLPCETGRSGFELPRPGEYPMTNRVKLPSVYDPARTVYLYNSQPCDLSIIVTDAEFPDENALRALCGAAGGRKVMVVSFRGKRLLSSYDRSDAELLLTDITGRMQPLSPAERERLIQSGRHYSELLPEEYEPSPAYLREYENGLAVWAKSVADAVRTVAEAIWAEKGRRAVLVSLARAGTPVGVLIKRYIRAKYGVSLPHYSVSIIIDRGIDRRAMEYILARHSADGIQFIDGWTGKGMITRTLRKALEAFPLYEYGVGRDKLERMCEIAVLADPAGLCRLCGTHDDILIPSACLNSVVSGLFSRTVLNELIAPEDFHGAAHFANLEGSDRTLDLVSAIEAQMTYGSVELPPMPEGNGLAETRRIAAEFGVSDIKLVKPSIGEATRVLLRRVPRLILLRDIGSPLTRHLVELAAEKGVEVREYPLKNYRACGIIKVMSDV
;
A
#
# COMPACT_ATOMS: atom_id res chain seq x y z
N MET A 1 11.03 -37.88 -32.57
CA MET A 1 10.36 -36.77 -33.29
C MET A 1 11.24 -35.56 -33.11
N ASN A 2 11.86 -35.09 -34.18
CA ASN A 2 12.69 -33.89 -34.15
C ASN A 2 11.84 -32.66 -33.79
N ILE A 3 12.03 -32.13 -32.60
CA ILE A 3 11.44 -30.85 -32.16
C ILE A 3 12.47 -29.77 -32.51
N ASN A 4 12.66 -29.55 -33.80
CA ASN A 4 13.56 -28.50 -34.28
C ASN A 4 12.71 -27.41 -34.85
N ASN A 5 12.48 -26.38 -34.09
CA ASN A 5 12.32 -24.95 -34.39
C ASN A 5 11.44 -24.30 -33.37
N ALA A 6 12.05 -23.53 -32.47
CA ALA A 6 11.33 -22.56 -31.69
C ALA A 6 11.22 -21.25 -32.50
N PRO A 7 10.29 -21.15 -33.46
CA PRO A 7 10.22 -20.05 -34.43
C PRO A 7 9.90 -18.69 -33.78
N HIS A 8 9.59 -18.70 -32.47
CA HIS A 8 9.29 -17.54 -31.67
C HIS A 8 10.47 -17.05 -30.82
N LEU A 9 11.62 -17.73 -30.86
CA LEU A 9 12.85 -17.33 -30.17
C LEU A 9 13.84 -16.69 -31.14
N PHE A 10 14.28 -15.49 -30.80
CA PHE A 10 15.21 -14.68 -31.61
C PHE A 10 16.33 -14.16 -30.73
N LEU A 11 17.48 -13.85 -31.31
CA LEU A 11 18.56 -13.12 -30.65
C LEU A 11 18.44 -11.63 -30.94
N ALA A 12 18.53 -10.80 -29.89
CA ALA A 12 18.68 -9.36 -29.99
C ALA A 12 20.01 -8.92 -29.36
N ARG A 13 20.61 -7.85 -29.87
CA ARG A 13 21.88 -7.32 -29.37
C ARG A 13 21.63 -6.31 -28.24
N ARG A 14 22.37 -6.46 -27.13
CA ARG A 14 22.36 -5.52 -26.02
C ARG A 14 23.24 -4.32 -26.27
N GLU A 15 22.80 -3.17 -25.79
CA GLU A 15 23.61 -1.94 -25.75
C GLU A 15 24.56 -2.00 -24.55
N ASN A 16 25.85 -1.72 -24.77
CA ASN A 16 26.87 -1.54 -23.73
C ASN A 16 27.05 -2.69 -22.72
N ASN A 17 26.87 -3.93 -23.14
CA ASN A 17 27.14 -5.11 -22.30
C ASN A 17 28.07 -6.11 -22.97
N PRO A 18 29.40 -5.90 -22.90
CA PRO A 18 30.38 -6.78 -23.58
C PRO A 18 30.47 -8.19 -22.99
N LEU A 19 29.99 -8.39 -21.76
CA LEU A 19 29.98 -9.72 -21.12
C LEU A 19 28.80 -10.60 -21.58
N ARG A 20 27.74 -9.96 -22.09
CA ARG A 20 26.54 -10.64 -22.60
C ARG A 20 25.96 -9.81 -23.74
N GLU A 21 26.56 -9.92 -24.92
CA GLU A 21 26.19 -9.11 -26.08
C GLU A 21 24.77 -9.40 -26.58
N HIS A 22 24.26 -10.61 -26.39
CA HIS A 22 22.97 -11.05 -26.88
C HIS A 22 22.00 -11.40 -25.77
N ILE A 23 20.72 -11.26 -26.05
CA ILE A 23 19.59 -11.69 -25.24
C ILE A 23 18.61 -12.45 -26.11
N ILE A 24 17.94 -13.44 -25.56
CA ILE A 24 16.86 -14.15 -26.24
C ILE A 24 15.58 -13.30 -26.11
N VAL A 25 14.97 -13.01 -27.24
CA VAL A 25 13.67 -12.38 -27.34
C VAL A 25 12.64 -13.43 -27.72
N ASN A 26 11.67 -13.66 -26.86
CA ASN A 26 10.54 -14.51 -27.16
C ASN A 26 9.36 -13.64 -27.62
N THR A 27 8.96 -13.76 -28.87
CA THR A 27 7.88 -12.94 -29.48
C THR A 27 6.49 -13.29 -28.96
N ARG A 28 6.35 -14.33 -28.11
CA ARG A 28 5.11 -14.73 -27.46
C ARG A 28 5.09 -14.45 -25.96
N GLN A 29 6.07 -13.70 -25.45
CA GLN A 29 6.20 -13.47 -24.01
C GLN A 29 5.45 -12.23 -23.52
N ALA A 30 4.96 -11.38 -24.42
CA ALA A 30 4.30 -10.10 -24.08
C ALA A 30 5.18 -9.17 -23.23
N LYS A 31 6.49 -9.15 -23.46
CA LYS A 31 7.44 -8.28 -22.75
C LYS A 31 8.18 -7.33 -23.68
N HIS A 32 9.15 -7.82 -24.42
CA HIS A 32 9.98 -7.00 -25.32
C HIS A 32 9.35 -6.83 -26.71
N PHE A 33 8.46 -7.74 -27.06
CA PHE A 33 7.77 -7.74 -28.33
C PHE A 33 6.25 -7.69 -28.09
N PRO A 34 5.50 -6.81 -28.82
CA PRO A 34 4.05 -6.81 -28.76
C PRO A 34 3.49 -8.16 -29.22
N SER A 35 2.84 -8.86 -28.34
CA SER A 35 2.39 -10.23 -28.54
C SER A 35 0.87 -10.31 -28.51
N GLU A 36 0.29 -11.23 -29.28
CA GLU A 36 -1.12 -11.57 -29.17
C GLU A 36 -1.37 -12.23 -27.80
N PRO A 37 -2.31 -11.69 -26.98
CA PRO A 37 -2.47 -12.09 -25.59
C PRO A 37 -2.80 -13.57 -25.40
N ALA A 38 -3.69 -14.13 -26.24
CA ALA A 38 -4.09 -15.54 -26.14
C ALA A 38 -2.90 -16.48 -26.41
N SER A 39 -2.04 -16.13 -27.37
CA SER A 39 -0.81 -16.89 -27.67
C SER A 39 0.18 -16.86 -26.50
N SER A 40 0.32 -15.73 -25.82
CA SER A 40 1.18 -15.58 -24.64
C SER A 40 0.66 -16.42 -23.47
N VAL A 41 -0.62 -16.31 -23.18
CA VAL A 41 -1.26 -17.09 -22.10
C VAL A 41 -1.13 -18.60 -22.38
N ALA A 42 -1.41 -19.06 -23.58
CA ALA A 42 -1.31 -20.48 -23.94
C ALA A 42 0.15 -21.01 -23.79
N LEU A 43 1.15 -20.18 -24.07
CA LEU A 43 2.56 -20.53 -23.81
C LEU A 43 2.84 -20.72 -22.33
N PHE A 44 2.36 -19.80 -21.45
CA PHE A 44 2.55 -19.88 -20.00
C PHE A 44 1.76 -21.03 -19.38
N GLU A 45 0.53 -21.26 -19.85
CA GLU A 45 -0.29 -22.41 -19.48
C GLU A 45 0.38 -23.74 -19.81
N SER A 46 1.08 -23.83 -20.95
CA SER A 46 1.84 -25.04 -21.33
C SER A 46 2.94 -25.38 -20.30
N LEU A 47 3.58 -24.36 -19.71
CA LEU A 47 4.52 -24.56 -18.61
C LEU A 47 3.80 -25.01 -17.34
N GLY A 48 2.69 -24.37 -16.99
CA GLY A 48 1.85 -24.73 -15.83
C GLY A 48 1.37 -26.17 -15.90
N VAL A 49 0.82 -26.61 -17.03
CA VAL A 49 0.41 -28.01 -17.27
C VAL A 49 1.57 -28.98 -17.07
N LYS A 50 2.75 -28.67 -17.63
CA LYS A 50 3.94 -29.51 -17.49
C LYS A 50 4.41 -29.64 -16.05
N LEU A 51 4.33 -28.55 -15.27
CA LEU A 51 4.73 -28.52 -13.86
C LEU A 51 3.71 -29.22 -12.95
N ALA A 52 2.43 -29.18 -13.27
CA ALA A 52 1.36 -29.77 -12.46
C ALA A 52 1.21 -31.30 -12.61
N GLN A 53 2.01 -31.95 -13.46
CA GLN A 53 1.99 -33.41 -13.69
C GLN A 53 2.41 -34.22 -12.44
N ASP A 54 2.16 -35.52 -12.45
CA ASP A 54 2.61 -36.51 -11.46
C ASP A 54 2.12 -36.18 -10.02
N GLY A 55 0.88 -35.63 -9.89
CA GLY A 55 0.25 -35.32 -8.61
C GLY A 55 0.82 -34.08 -7.90
N ARG A 56 1.69 -33.33 -8.56
CA ARG A 56 2.26 -32.09 -8.00
C ARG A 56 1.23 -31.00 -7.77
N ALA A 57 0.16 -30.93 -8.59
CA ALA A 57 -0.91 -29.95 -8.47
C ALA A 57 -1.58 -29.91 -7.08
N GLN A 58 -1.58 -31.02 -6.35
CA GLN A 58 -2.24 -31.17 -5.04
C GLN A 58 -1.31 -30.94 -3.84
N LYS A 59 -0.04 -30.62 -4.07
CA LYS A 59 0.93 -30.40 -2.99
C LYS A 59 0.99 -28.93 -2.60
N PRO A 60 1.16 -28.60 -1.30
CA PRO A 60 1.46 -27.23 -0.87
C PRO A 60 2.67 -26.69 -1.64
N THR A 61 2.46 -25.59 -2.33
CA THR A 61 3.41 -25.10 -3.34
C THR A 61 3.78 -23.62 -3.07
N VAL A 62 5.05 -23.31 -3.26
CA VAL A 62 5.50 -21.92 -3.42
C VAL A 62 5.96 -21.72 -4.85
N VAL A 63 5.41 -20.71 -5.52
CA VAL A 63 5.87 -20.25 -6.84
C VAL A 63 6.58 -18.93 -6.67
N ILE A 64 7.87 -18.90 -7.05
CA ILE A 64 8.71 -17.69 -7.03
C ILE A 64 9.04 -17.32 -8.46
N ALA A 65 8.55 -16.18 -8.94
CA ALA A 65 8.83 -15.71 -10.29
C ALA A 65 9.86 -14.59 -10.29
N PHE A 66 10.84 -14.68 -11.18
CA PHE A 66 11.90 -13.68 -11.24
C PHE A 66 11.42 -12.39 -11.91
N ALA A 67 11.68 -11.28 -11.27
CA ALA A 67 11.58 -9.98 -11.90
C ALA A 67 12.71 -9.82 -12.92
N GLU A 68 12.46 -9.25 -14.03
CA GLU A 68 11.32 -8.42 -14.42
C GLU A 68 10.30 -9.24 -15.24
N THR A 69 10.78 -10.20 -15.98
CA THR A 69 10.16 -10.80 -17.15
C THR A 69 9.21 -11.94 -16.80
N ALA A 70 9.53 -12.73 -15.75
CA ALA A 70 8.78 -13.93 -15.42
C ALA A 70 7.57 -13.68 -14.51
N THR A 71 7.26 -12.47 -14.11
CA THR A 71 6.15 -12.18 -13.18
C THR A 71 4.79 -12.63 -13.71
N ALA A 72 4.51 -12.43 -15.00
CA ALA A 72 3.28 -12.92 -15.63
C ALA A 72 3.28 -14.45 -15.81
N ILE A 73 4.45 -15.04 -16.11
CA ILE A 73 4.60 -16.50 -16.25
C ILE A 73 4.27 -17.17 -14.91
N GLY A 74 4.88 -16.68 -13.82
CA GLY A 74 4.64 -17.20 -12.47
C GLY A 74 3.18 -17.04 -12.02
N ALA A 75 2.53 -15.92 -12.34
CA ALA A 75 1.11 -15.72 -12.04
C ALA A 75 0.23 -16.78 -12.74
N VAL A 76 0.44 -17.02 -14.04
CA VAL A 76 -0.31 -18.06 -14.76
C VAL A 76 0.01 -19.45 -14.21
N VAL A 77 1.28 -19.76 -13.98
CA VAL A 77 1.73 -21.06 -13.43
C VAL A 77 1.13 -21.31 -12.05
N SER A 78 1.07 -20.30 -11.18
CA SER A 78 0.55 -20.45 -9.81
C SER A 78 -0.90 -20.94 -9.76
N GLY A 79 -1.70 -20.59 -10.76
CA GLY A 79 -3.09 -21.04 -10.90
C GLY A 79 -3.28 -22.54 -11.17
N TYR A 80 -2.20 -23.30 -11.37
CA TYR A 80 -2.24 -24.77 -11.57
C TYR A 80 -2.06 -25.58 -10.28
N PHE A 81 -1.86 -24.91 -9.13
CA PHE A 81 -1.58 -25.55 -7.87
C PHE A 81 -2.60 -25.16 -6.80
N HIS A 82 -3.10 -26.14 -6.06
CA HIS A 82 -3.88 -25.91 -4.85
C HIS A 82 -3.00 -25.47 -3.68
N ASP A 83 -3.51 -24.61 -2.81
CA ASP A 83 -2.76 -24.06 -1.67
C ASP A 83 -1.40 -23.49 -2.11
N CYS A 84 -1.44 -22.62 -3.13
CA CYS A 84 -0.27 -22.01 -3.72
C CYS A 84 0.01 -20.62 -3.10
N PHE A 85 1.20 -20.46 -2.55
CA PHE A 85 1.75 -19.16 -2.23
C PHE A 85 2.58 -18.66 -3.42
N PHE A 86 2.18 -17.51 -3.95
CA PHE A 86 2.83 -16.88 -5.09
C PHE A 86 3.58 -15.62 -4.66
N VAL A 87 4.84 -15.50 -5.03
CA VAL A 87 5.67 -14.33 -4.76
C VAL A 87 6.58 -14.04 -5.95
N THR A 88 6.80 -12.77 -6.25
CA THR A 88 7.79 -12.36 -7.25
C THR A 88 9.03 -11.80 -6.55
N THR A 89 10.19 -12.03 -7.14
CA THR A 89 11.34 -11.21 -6.80
C THR A 89 11.08 -9.78 -7.30
N THR A 90 11.78 -8.82 -6.74
CA THR A 90 11.65 -7.43 -7.17
C THR A 90 12.99 -6.70 -7.15
N ARG A 91 13.11 -5.68 -7.98
CA ARG A 91 14.21 -4.71 -7.97
C ARG A 91 13.76 -3.37 -7.36
N GLU A 92 12.48 -3.26 -6.98
CA GLU A 92 11.93 -2.13 -6.25
C GLU A 92 12.22 -2.26 -4.76
N ALA A 93 12.28 -1.12 -4.07
CA ALA A 93 12.43 -1.11 -2.61
C ALA A 93 11.20 -1.75 -1.97
N LEU A 94 11.44 -2.74 -1.13
CA LEU A 94 10.40 -3.31 -0.27
C LEU A 94 10.16 -2.41 0.95
N PRO A 95 8.96 -2.46 1.57
CA PRO A 95 8.72 -1.78 2.84
C PRO A 95 9.76 -2.18 3.90
N ASP A 96 10.15 -1.25 4.76
CA ASP A 96 11.18 -1.43 5.78
C ASP A 96 10.86 -2.52 6.83
N TRP A 97 9.59 -2.88 6.96
CA TRP A 97 9.11 -3.98 7.81
C TRP A 97 9.12 -5.35 7.12
N ALA A 98 9.30 -5.40 5.80
CA ALA A 98 9.31 -6.67 5.07
C ALA A 98 10.62 -7.41 5.30
N THR A 99 10.53 -8.66 5.75
CA THR A 99 11.70 -9.54 5.78
C THR A 99 12.06 -9.92 4.35
N ALA A 100 13.25 -9.51 3.90
CA ALA A 100 13.70 -9.76 2.55
C ALA A 100 14.99 -10.59 2.53
N LEU A 101 15.02 -11.61 1.67
CA LEU A 101 16.27 -12.21 1.23
C LEU A 101 16.85 -11.36 0.11
N THR A 102 18.15 -11.03 0.24
CA THR A 102 18.89 -10.32 -0.79
C THR A 102 19.82 -11.28 -1.48
N PHE A 103 19.79 -11.31 -2.82
CA PHE A 103 20.70 -12.10 -3.62
C PHE A 103 21.18 -11.30 -4.84
N GLN A 104 22.31 -11.70 -5.42
CA GLN A 104 22.97 -10.95 -6.48
C GLN A 104 22.82 -11.62 -7.84
N GLU A 105 22.61 -10.80 -8.86
CA GLU A 105 22.75 -11.16 -10.27
C GLU A 105 24.14 -10.71 -10.77
N GLN A 106 24.99 -11.65 -11.17
CA GLN A 106 26.40 -11.37 -11.50
C GLN A 106 26.62 -10.54 -12.78
N HIS A 107 25.61 -10.45 -13.67
CA HIS A 107 25.77 -9.89 -15.02
C HIS A 107 24.73 -8.82 -15.40
N SER A 108 23.99 -8.25 -14.44
CA SER A 108 22.96 -7.24 -14.67
C SER A 108 23.44 -5.84 -14.27
N HIS A 109 22.90 -4.81 -14.93
CA HIS A 109 23.08 -3.41 -14.56
C HIS A 109 22.43 -3.08 -13.20
N ALA A 110 21.43 -3.86 -12.76
CA ALA A 110 20.79 -3.78 -11.44
C ALA A 110 21.15 -5.03 -10.65
N ARG A 111 22.19 -4.95 -9.80
CA ARG A 111 22.85 -6.09 -9.18
C ARG A 111 22.11 -6.72 -7.99
N GLN A 112 21.14 -6.06 -7.40
CA GLN A 112 20.42 -6.54 -6.22
C GLN A 112 18.98 -6.92 -6.57
N HIS A 113 18.59 -8.11 -6.14
CA HIS A 113 17.23 -8.60 -6.14
C HIS A 113 16.78 -8.84 -4.71
N PHE A 114 15.51 -8.59 -4.46
CA PHE A 114 14.86 -8.84 -3.18
C PHE A 114 13.76 -9.86 -3.35
N LEU A 115 13.68 -10.80 -2.41
CA LEU A 115 12.54 -11.68 -2.24
C LEU A 115 11.96 -11.47 -0.86
N CYS A 116 10.67 -11.11 -0.78
CA CYS A 116 9.99 -11.02 0.49
C CYS A 116 9.64 -12.43 1.00
N VAL A 117 10.14 -12.77 2.19
CA VAL A 117 9.88 -14.06 2.87
C VAL A 117 9.05 -13.86 4.14
N ARG A 118 8.15 -12.87 4.13
CA ARG A 118 7.33 -12.48 5.29
C ARG A 118 6.50 -13.62 5.86
N ASP A 119 5.91 -14.44 5.00
CA ASP A 119 5.16 -15.64 5.41
C ASP A 119 6.11 -16.84 5.48
N GLU A 120 6.93 -16.88 6.55
CA GLU A 120 7.82 -18.01 6.81
C GLU A 120 7.06 -19.34 6.88
N ASP A 121 5.82 -19.34 7.32
CA ASP A 121 5.01 -20.55 7.44
C ASP A 121 4.63 -21.10 6.06
N ALA A 122 4.38 -20.25 5.06
CA ALA A 122 4.15 -20.69 3.70
C ALA A 122 5.38 -21.43 3.14
N PHE A 123 6.59 -20.88 3.36
CA PHE A 123 7.84 -21.52 2.93
C PHE A 123 8.12 -22.82 3.69
N ARG A 124 7.88 -22.86 5.00
CA ARG A 124 8.09 -24.05 5.84
C ARG A 124 7.10 -25.18 5.56
N ARG A 125 5.87 -24.86 5.14
CA ARG A 125 4.84 -25.86 4.79
C ARG A 125 4.97 -26.36 3.35
N ALA A 126 5.73 -25.67 2.52
CA ALA A 126 5.88 -26.04 1.11
C ALA A 126 6.47 -27.42 0.95
N ALA A 127 5.78 -28.30 0.24
CA ALA A 127 6.31 -29.58 -0.21
C ALA A 127 7.17 -29.43 -1.47
N GLN A 128 6.98 -28.33 -2.19
CA GLN A 128 7.72 -28.01 -3.41
C GLN A 128 7.79 -26.51 -3.66
N VAL A 129 8.88 -26.07 -4.30
CA VAL A 129 9.13 -24.69 -4.70
C VAL A 129 9.45 -24.67 -6.20
N PHE A 130 8.80 -23.80 -6.96
CA PHE A 130 9.12 -23.54 -8.35
C PHE A 130 9.78 -22.17 -8.49
N LEU A 131 11.04 -22.16 -8.94
CA LEU A 131 11.79 -20.97 -9.35
C LEU A 131 11.50 -20.76 -10.83
N VAL A 132 10.64 -19.77 -11.14
CA VAL A 132 10.11 -19.53 -12.50
C VAL A 132 10.83 -18.35 -13.14
N ASP A 133 11.46 -18.58 -14.31
CA ASP A 133 12.05 -17.53 -15.12
C ASP A 133 11.61 -17.64 -16.59
N ASP A 134 11.89 -16.63 -17.39
CA ASP A 134 11.65 -16.69 -18.83
C ASP A 134 12.74 -17.52 -19.53
N GLU A 135 14.00 -17.30 -19.16
CA GLU A 135 15.15 -18.05 -19.69
C GLU A 135 16.20 -18.39 -18.63
N PHE A 136 16.75 -19.56 -18.70
CA PHE A 136 17.98 -19.92 -17.96
C PHE A 136 19.16 -20.08 -18.93
N THR A 137 20.07 -19.11 -18.95
CA THR A 137 21.33 -19.20 -19.70
C THR A 137 22.41 -19.90 -18.90
N THR A 138 22.78 -19.37 -17.74
CA THR A 138 23.75 -19.96 -16.81
C THR A 138 23.10 -20.55 -15.55
N GLY A 139 21.87 -20.15 -15.23
CA GLY A 139 21.15 -20.56 -14.03
C GLY A 139 21.66 -19.94 -12.71
N ASN A 140 22.69 -19.08 -12.76
CA ASN A 140 23.32 -18.53 -11.54
C ASN A 140 22.36 -17.83 -10.61
N THR A 141 21.46 -17.01 -11.14
CA THR A 141 20.49 -16.23 -10.34
C THR A 141 19.57 -17.16 -9.55
N ALA A 142 19.06 -18.21 -10.20
CA ALA A 142 18.18 -19.19 -9.57
C ALA A 142 18.92 -20.03 -8.51
N LEU A 143 20.17 -20.43 -8.77
CA LEU A 143 21.00 -21.14 -7.80
C LEU A 143 21.36 -20.27 -6.59
N ASN A 144 21.64 -18.98 -6.79
CA ASN A 144 21.89 -18.05 -5.71
C ASN A 144 20.64 -17.88 -4.81
N LEU A 145 19.47 -17.78 -5.42
CA LEU A 145 18.21 -17.72 -4.68
C LEU A 145 17.93 -19.03 -3.93
N LYS A 146 18.11 -20.19 -4.59
CA LYS A 146 17.97 -21.52 -3.95
C LYS A 146 18.83 -21.61 -2.69
N ASN A 147 20.10 -21.21 -2.77
CA ASN A 147 21.01 -21.25 -1.62
C ASN A 147 20.56 -20.29 -0.50
N ALA A 148 20.01 -19.12 -0.84
CA ALA A 148 19.46 -18.18 0.15
C ALA A 148 18.19 -18.74 0.83
N LEU A 149 17.43 -19.61 0.16
CA LEU A 149 16.21 -20.24 0.67
C LEU A 149 16.46 -21.48 1.56
N ASP A 150 17.66 -22.06 1.56
CA ASP A 150 17.93 -23.33 2.25
C ASP A 150 17.59 -23.29 3.76
N GLY A 151 17.69 -22.13 4.40
CA GLY A 151 17.29 -21.94 5.80
C GLY A 151 15.79 -21.70 6.03
N CYS A 152 15.01 -21.47 4.98
CA CYS A 152 13.59 -21.13 5.05
C CYS A 152 12.69 -22.32 4.73
N LEU A 153 13.19 -23.32 4.00
CA LEU A 153 12.42 -24.47 3.52
C LEU A 153 12.46 -25.63 4.49
N ALA A 154 11.39 -26.45 4.49
CA ALA A 154 11.39 -27.70 5.23
C ALA A 154 12.38 -28.72 4.66
N PRO A 155 12.96 -29.62 5.49
CA PRO A 155 13.74 -30.73 5.00
C PRO A 155 12.94 -31.61 4.03
N GLY A 156 13.53 -31.90 2.84
CA GLY A 156 12.86 -32.69 1.81
C GLY A 156 11.92 -31.92 0.88
N CYS A 157 11.83 -30.60 1.00
CA CYS A 157 11.12 -29.75 0.03
C CYS A 157 11.81 -29.87 -1.36
N ALA A 158 11.04 -30.21 -2.38
CA ALA A 158 11.56 -30.33 -3.74
C ALA A 158 11.69 -28.96 -4.41
N VAL A 159 12.83 -28.64 -5.00
CA VAL A 159 13.07 -27.38 -5.71
C VAL A 159 13.15 -27.65 -7.21
N TYR A 160 12.39 -26.88 -7.97
CA TYR A 160 12.32 -26.94 -9.43
C TYR A 160 12.78 -25.60 -10.03
N ALA A 161 13.58 -25.67 -11.09
CA ALA A 161 13.88 -24.50 -11.94
C ALA A 161 13.07 -24.62 -13.23
N ALA A 162 12.09 -23.72 -13.41
CA ALA A 162 11.11 -23.79 -14.48
C ALA A 162 11.24 -22.59 -15.42
N SER A 163 11.27 -22.81 -16.75
CA SER A 163 11.39 -21.71 -17.71
C SER A 163 10.74 -22.01 -19.06
N LEU A 164 10.55 -20.95 -19.87
CA LEU A 164 10.13 -21.07 -21.26
C LEU A 164 11.27 -21.57 -22.13
N ALA A 165 12.52 -21.21 -21.77
CA ALA A 165 13.71 -21.60 -22.49
C ALA A 165 14.90 -21.80 -21.52
N ALA A 166 15.79 -22.75 -21.82
CA ALA A 166 17.00 -23.00 -21.04
C ALA A 166 18.13 -23.54 -21.91
N SER A 167 19.39 -23.24 -21.55
CA SER A 167 20.55 -23.87 -22.14
C SER A 167 20.76 -25.28 -21.53
N SER A 168 21.35 -26.20 -22.30
CA SER A 168 21.71 -27.53 -21.80
C SER A 168 22.67 -27.42 -20.62
N GLU A 169 23.61 -26.51 -20.66
CA GLU A 169 24.54 -26.21 -19.57
C GLU A 169 23.82 -25.87 -18.26
N SER A 170 22.86 -24.94 -18.31
CA SER A 170 22.12 -24.54 -17.12
C SER A 170 21.28 -25.66 -16.52
N MET A 171 20.71 -26.52 -17.37
CA MET A 171 19.94 -27.67 -16.93
C MET A 171 20.82 -28.73 -16.22
N GLU A 172 22.04 -28.91 -16.66
CA GLU A 172 23.00 -29.83 -16.01
C GLU A 172 23.43 -29.28 -14.65
N ARG A 173 23.78 -28.01 -14.58
CA ARG A 173 24.13 -27.33 -13.32
C ARG A 173 23.02 -27.37 -12.29
N PHE A 174 21.76 -27.26 -12.69
CA PHE A 174 20.61 -27.41 -11.79
C PHE A 174 20.55 -28.83 -11.21
N ARG A 175 20.73 -29.87 -12.05
CA ARG A 175 20.76 -31.28 -11.58
C ARG A 175 21.89 -31.54 -10.58
N GLU A 176 23.07 -31.01 -10.85
CA GLU A 176 24.22 -31.09 -9.94
C GLU A 176 23.95 -30.43 -8.58
N ALA A 177 23.17 -29.34 -8.57
CA ALA A 177 22.77 -28.63 -7.36
C ALA A 177 21.53 -29.23 -6.66
N GLY A 178 21.01 -30.38 -7.12
CA GLY A 178 19.81 -31.01 -6.56
C GLY A 178 18.51 -30.31 -6.92
N VAL A 179 18.52 -29.45 -7.94
CA VAL A 179 17.32 -28.74 -8.46
C VAL A 179 16.82 -29.45 -9.71
N VAL A 180 15.50 -29.66 -9.79
CA VAL A 180 14.92 -30.37 -10.95
C VAL A 180 14.61 -29.33 -12.05
N PRO A 181 15.33 -29.33 -13.19
CA PRO A 181 15.06 -28.39 -14.28
C PRO A 181 13.87 -28.84 -15.12
N VAL A 182 13.01 -27.88 -15.47
CA VAL A 182 11.86 -28.06 -16.38
C VAL A 182 11.80 -26.89 -17.35
N THR A 183 11.96 -27.14 -18.65
CA THR A 183 11.88 -26.10 -19.68
C THR A 183 10.98 -26.53 -20.84
N LEU A 184 10.41 -25.57 -21.55
CA LEU A 184 9.65 -25.86 -22.78
C LEU A 184 10.55 -26.00 -24.00
N ASN A 185 11.63 -25.19 -24.07
CA ASN A 185 12.53 -25.16 -25.22
C ASN A 185 14.00 -25.19 -24.77
N LEU A 186 14.88 -25.77 -25.61
CA LEU A 186 16.32 -25.60 -25.48
C LEU A 186 16.80 -24.41 -26.30
N THR A 187 17.72 -23.63 -25.76
CA THR A 187 18.25 -22.44 -26.42
C THR A 187 19.42 -22.73 -27.33
N ASP A 188 20.06 -23.90 -27.18
CA ASP A 188 21.20 -24.31 -28.00
C ASP A 188 20.84 -24.46 -29.49
N ASP A 189 19.57 -24.70 -29.77
CA ASP A 189 19.03 -24.89 -31.13
C ASP A 189 18.41 -23.61 -31.73
N ILE A 190 18.67 -22.41 -31.19
CA ILE A 190 18.13 -21.17 -31.77
C ILE A 190 18.73 -20.94 -33.15
N THR A 191 17.87 -21.06 -34.18
CA THR A 191 18.29 -20.84 -35.59
C THR A 191 18.02 -19.42 -36.08
N ASN A 192 17.18 -18.66 -35.36
CA ASN A 192 16.80 -17.29 -35.73
C ASN A 192 17.86 -16.28 -35.26
N LYS A 193 19.02 -16.28 -35.91
CA LYS A 193 20.14 -15.37 -35.66
C LYS A 193 20.20 -14.37 -36.79
N ALA A 194 19.78 -13.14 -36.51
CA ALA A 194 19.94 -12.02 -37.44
C ALA A 194 20.77 -10.95 -36.75
N GLU A 195 21.86 -10.55 -37.36
CA GLU A 195 22.60 -9.35 -36.97
C GLU A 195 22.51 -8.31 -38.09
N PRO A 196 21.84 -7.18 -37.82
CA PRO A 196 21.76 -6.11 -38.83
C PRO A 196 23.08 -5.38 -38.99
N ASP A 197 23.41 -4.99 -40.20
CA ASP A 197 24.61 -4.21 -40.50
C ASP A 197 24.57 -2.81 -39.86
N ARG A 198 23.36 -2.31 -39.54
CA ARG A 198 23.15 -0.98 -38.97
C ARG A 198 21.97 -1.01 -37.98
N PHE A 199 22.18 -0.41 -36.82
CA PHE A 199 21.13 -0.15 -35.83
C PHE A 199 20.50 1.24 -36.01
N SER A 200 19.21 1.33 -35.67
CA SER A 200 18.45 2.58 -35.72
C SER A 200 18.67 3.40 -34.46
N PRO A 201 18.56 4.75 -34.55
CA PRO A 201 18.49 5.57 -33.34
C PRO A 201 17.19 5.33 -32.55
N ASP A 202 17.16 5.82 -31.31
CA ASP A 202 15.94 5.82 -30.52
C ASP A 202 14.86 6.69 -31.19
N ARG A 203 13.61 6.24 -31.13
CA ARG A 203 12.46 7.03 -31.57
C ARG A 203 12.18 8.10 -30.53
N GLU A 204 12.13 9.35 -30.95
CA GLU A 204 11.68 10.45 -30.11
C GLU A 204 10.15 10.42 -29.96
N CYS A 205 9.65 10.85 -28.81
CA CYS A 205 8.24 11.02 -28.55
C CYS A 205 7.96 12.35 -27.82
N THR A 206 6.79 12.94 -28.11
CA THR A 206 6.32 14.15 -27.41
C THR A 206 5.46 13.72 -26.24
N PRO A 207 5.81 14.11 -24.98
CA PRO A 207 5.00 13.78 -23.81
C PRO A 207 3.56 14.32 -23.95
N ARG A 208 2.57 13.50 -23.62
CA ARG A 208 1.15 13.89 -23.61
C ARG A 208 0.44 13.34 -22.37
N SER A 209 -0.68 13.96 -21.99
CA SER A 209 -1.55 13.43 -20.96
C SER A 209 -2.37 12.25 -21.49
N ALA A 210 -2.80 11.36 -20.61
CA ALA A 210 -3.82 10.37 -20.93
C ALA A 210 -5.16 11.05 -21.23
N ASP A 211 -5.95 10.45 -22.11
CA ASP A 211 -7.33 10.89 -22.39
C ASP A 211 -8.26 10.47 -21.26
N GLU A 212 -7.96 9.35 -20.61
CA GLU A 212 -8.75 8.78 -19.52
C GLU A 212 -7.86 8.09 -18.49
N CYS A 213 -8.26 8.14 -17.21
CA CYS A 213 -7.57 7.48 -16.11
C CYS A 213 -8.57 6.74 -15.21
N VAL A 214 -8.38 5.43 -15.08
CA VAL A 214 -9.14 4.57 -14.16
C VAL A 214 -8.22 4.08 -13.05
N ARG A 215 -8.72 4.03 -11.81
CA ARG A 215 -7.91 3.68 -10.63
C ARG A 215 -8.64 2.71 -9.73
N PHE A 216 -7.90 1.73 -9.22
CA PHE A 216 -8.33 0.75 -8.23
C PHE A 216 -7.41 0.79 -7.01
N ASN A 217 -7.87 0.24 -5.90
CA ASN A 217 -7.05 -0.04 -4.72
C ASN A 217 -6.92 -1.56 -4.55
N ALA A 218 -6.02 -2.19 -5.33
CA ALA A 218 -5.75 -3.61 -5.20
C ALA A 218 -5.18 -3.95 -3.82
N ILE A 219 -5.71 -5.00 -3.21
CA ILE A 219 -5.25 -5.54 -1.93
C ILE A 219 -3.97 -6.33 -2.12
N SER A 220 -3.95 -7.18 -3.15
CA SER A 220 -2.85 -8.11 -3.42
C SER A 220 -1.62 -7.40 -3.97
N ASP A 221 -0.44 -7.77 -3.45
CA ASP A 221 0.85 -7.35 -3.96
C ASP A 221 1.77 -8.57 -4.06
N GLN A 222 1.99 -9.05 -5.26
CA GLN A 222 2.78 -10.24 -5.54
C GLN A 222 4.23 -10.12 -5.05
N ARG A 223 4.78 -8.91 -4.93
CA ARG A 223 6.13 -8.68 -4.39
C ARG A 223 6.23 -8.99 -2.89
N LEU A 224 5.10 -8.89 -2.17
CA LEU A 224 5.01 -9.18 -0.75
C LEU A 224 4.58 -10.64 -0.47
N GLY A 225 4.27 -11.40 -1.51
CA GLY A 225 3.73 -12.74 -1.42
C GLY A 225 2.21 -12.76 -1.15
N VAL A 226 1.52 -13.59 -1.89
CA VAL A 226 0.05 -13.67 -1.92
C VAL A 226 -0.43 -15.11 -2.00
N ASN A 227 -1.65 -15.37 -1.53
CA ASN A 227 -2.36 -16.58 -1.96
C ASN A 227 -2.70 -16.44 -3.45
N ALA A 228 -2.33 -17.44 -4.26
CA ALA A 228 -2.47 -17.38 -5.71
C ALA A 228 -3.94 -17.24 -6.15
N ASP A 229 -4.86 -18.01 -5.56
CA ASP A 229 -6.27 -17.98 -5.94
C ASP A 229 -6.89 -16.59 -5.70
N SER A 230 -6.60 -15.98 -4.55
CA SER A 230 -7.10 -14.65 -4.20
C SER A 230 -6.53 -13.58 -5.12
N PHE A 231 -5.23 -13.63 -5.43
CA PHE A 231 -4.57 -12.70 -6.33
C PHE A 231 -5.12 -12.78 -7.76
N LEU A 232 -5.28 -14.01 -8.27
CA LEU A 232 -5.79 -14.24 -9.61
C LEU A 232 -7.27 -13.81 -9.74
N ALA A 233 -8.09 -14.08 -8.71
CA ALA A 233 -9.48 -13.68 -8.67
C ALA A 233 -9.65 -12.16 -8.62
N GLU A 234 -8.90 -11.47 -7.75
CA GLU A 234 -8.93 -10.01 -7.62
C GLU A 234 -8.50 -9.33 -8.93
N THR A 235 -7.37 -9.78 -9.51
CA THR A 235 -6.87 -9.22 -10.78
C THR A 235 -7.88 -9.44 -11.91
N ARG A 236 -8.51 -10.62 -11.98
CA ARG A 236 -9.54 -10.91 -12.96
C ARG A 236 -10.76 -10.01 -12.78
N GLY A 237 -11.20 -9.77 -11.56
CA GLY A 237 -12.34 -8.90 -11.25
C GLY A 237 -12.11 -7.47 -11.76
N PHE A 238 -10.95 -6.86 -11.46
CA PHE A 238 -10.63 -5.52 -11.97
C PHE A 238 -10.48 -5.47 -13.48
N CYS A 239 -9.81 -6.45 -14.10
CA CYS A 239 -9.71 -6.51 -15.56
C CYS A 239 -11.07 -6.65 -16.24
N ALA A 240 -12.00 -7.42 -15.65
CA ALA A 240 -13.35 -7.57 -16.18
C ALA A 240 -14.13 -6.25 -16.11
N GLN A 241 -14.08 -5.53 -14.98
CA GLN A 241 -14.72 -4.21 -14.84
C GLN A 241 -14.23 -3.24 -15.92
N ILE A 242 -12.91 -3.17 -16.15
CA ILE A 242 -12.35 -2.32 -17.22
C ILE A 242 -12.82 -2.78 -18.59
N ALA A 243 -12.78 -4.10 -18.84
CA ALA A 243 -13.17 -4.65 -20.12
C ALA A 243 -14.64 -4.35 -20.45
N ASP A 244 -15.52 -4.39 -19.45
CA ASP A 244 -16.95 -4.11 -19.62
C ASP A 244 -17.23 -2.65 -20.00
N GLU A 245 -16.44 -1.70 -19.50
CA GLU A 245 -16.57 -0.27 -19.79
C GLU A 245 -16.05 0.11 -21.19
N ILE A 246 -15.12 -0.68 -21.76
CA ILE A 246 -14.56 -0.41 -23.07
C ILE A 246 -15.50 -0.91 -24.18
N PRO A 247 -15.98 -0.04 -25.08
CA PRO A 247 -16.89 -0.43 -26.15
C PRO A 247 -16.23 -1.36 -27.16
N GLU A 248 -17.02 -2.22 -27.77
CA GLU A 248 -16.59 -3.00 -28.93
C GLU A 248 -16.16 -2.08 -30.07
N THR A 249 -15.02 -2.36 -30.68
CA THR A 249 -14.46 -1.61 -31.81
C THR A 249 -14.06 -2.61 -32.89
N PRO A 250 -15.03 -3.20 -33.59
CA PRO A 250 -14.78 -4.14 -34.68
C PRO A 250 -13.91 -3.49 -35.77
N GLY A 251 -12.79 -4.11 -36.10
CA GLY A 251 -11.82 -3.54 -37.04
C GLY A 251 -10.78 -2.62 -36.40
N GLY A 252 -10.94 -2.23 -35.12
CA GLY A 252 -9.97 -1.43 -34.39
C GLY A 252 -8.75 -2.21 -33.90
N THR A 253 -7.72 -1.48 -33.55
CA THR A 253 -6.44 -2.01 -33.05
C THR A 253 -6.16 -1.51 -31.63
N LEU A 254 -5.76 -2.44 -30.75
CA LEU A 254 -5.48 -2.19 -29.35
C LEU A 254 -4.05 -2.56 -28.99
N GLU A 255 -3.37 -1.67 -28.26
CA GLU A 255 -2.10 -1.92 -27.59
C GLU A 255 -2.29 -1.83 -26.07
N VAL A 256 -1.89 -2.85 -25.33
CA VAL A 256 -1.87 -2.82 -23.86
C VAL A 256 -0.43 -2.85 -23.38
N ILE A 257 -0.04 -1.86 -22.59
CA ILE A 257 1.33 -1.65 -22.13
C ILE A 257 1.40 -1.81 -20.60
N GLY A 258 2.12 -2.82 -20.13
CA GLY A 258 2.46 -2.97 -18.72
C GLY A 258 3.69 -2.13 -18.34
N THR A 259 3.85 -1.87 -17.04
CA THR A 259 5.02 -1.14 -16.54
C THR A 259 5.99 -2.08 -15.81
N GLU A 260 7.19 -2.24 -16.39
CA GLU A 260 8.33 -3.01 -15.82
C GLU A 260 7.94 -4.41 -15.30
N GLU A 261 7.88 -4.59 -13.96
CA GLU A 261 7.57 -5.87 -13.31
C GLU A 261 6.06 -6.20 -13.32
N PHE A 262 5.19 -5.24 -13.66
CA PHE A 262 3.74 -5.41 -13.63
C PHE A 262 3.21 -5.90 -14.97
N CYS A 263 3.33 -7.20 -15.23
CA CYS A 263 3.05 -7.80 -16.54
C CYS A 263 1.76 -8.65 -16.60
N TYR A 264 1.27 -9.20 -15.48
CA TYR A 264 0.14 -10.14 -15.49
C TYR A 264 -1.21 -9.46 -15.77
N ALA A 265 -1.54 -8.39 -15.05
CA ALA A 265 -2.80 -7.67 -15.26
C ALA A 265 -2.93 -7.08 -16.68
N PRO A 266 -1.87 -6.46 -17.28
CA PRO A 266 -1.89 -6.05 -18.68
C PRO A 266 -2.20 -7.21 -19.65
N LEU A 267 -1.55 -8.36 -19.43
CA LEU A 267 -1.75 -9.55 -20.25
C LEU A 267 -3.20 -10.07 -20.17
N LEU A 268 -3.74 -10.13 -18.96
CA LEU A 268 -5.10 -10.61 -18.72
C LEU A 268 -6.14 -9.64 -19.30
N LEU A 269 -5.95 -8.33 -19.11
CA LEU A 269 -6.82 -7.30 -19.70
C LEU A 269 -6.79 -7.37 -21.23
N GLY A 270 -5.60 -7.47 -21.83
CA GLY A 270 -5.46 -7.63 -23.26
C GLY A 270 -6.16 -8.88 -23.79
N LYS A 271 -6.08 -10.00 -23.05
CA LYS A 271 -6.81 -11.24 -23.42
C LYS A 271 -8.33 -11.03 -23.40
N MET A 272 -8.88 -10.36 -22.39
CA MET A 272 -10.31 -10.06 -22.31
C MET A 272 -10.78 -9.12 -23.42
N LEU A 273 -9.97 -8.12 -23.76
CA LEU A 273 -10.29 -7.15 -24.80
C LEU A 273 -10.06 -7.66 -26.22
N SER A 274 -9.33 -8.75 -26.41
CA SER A 274 -9.07 -9.29 -27.76
C SER A 274 -10.32 -9.75 -28.52
N GLU A 275 -11.43 -9.97 -27.82
CA GLU A 275 -12.72 -10.25 -28.44
C GLU A 275 -13.42 -8.98 -28.98
N LYS A 276 -13.01 -7.79 -28.51
CA LYS A 276 -13.62 -6.50 -28.84
C LYS A 276 -12.90 -5.74 -29.97
N PHE A 277 -11.66 -6.13 -30.29
CA PHE A 277 -10.80 -5.50 -31.29
C PHE A 277 -10.36 -6.51 -32.36
N ALA A 278 -10.11 -6.02 -33.57
CA ALA A 278 -9.61 -6.88 -34.66
C ALA A 278 -8.17 -7.36 -34.42
N LYS A 279 -7.37 -6.53 -33.77
CA LYS A 279 -6.00 -6.88 -33.36
C LYS A 279 -5.72 -6.30 -31.98
N THR A 280 -5.21 -7.15 -31.08
CA THR A 280 -4.77 -6.76 -29.76
C THR A 280 -3.35 -7.24 -29.55
N ALA A 281 -2.47 -6.35 -29.07
CA ALA A 281 -1.12 -6.67 -28.69
C ALA A 281 -0.83 -6.22 -27.26
N VAL A 282 -0.06 -7.04 -26.52
CA VAL A 282 0.38 -6.73 -25.17
C VAL A 282 1.90 -6.77 -25.08
N HIS A 283 2.49 -5.79 -24.44
CA HIS A 283 3.91 -5.77 -24.06
C HIS A 283 4.14 -4.89 -22.82
N CYS A 284 5.39 -4.76 -22.38
CA CYS A 284 5.70 -3.98 -21.19
C CYS A 284 6.89 -3.06 -21.42
N THR A 285 7.02 -1.98 -20.65
CA THR A 285 8.30 -1.29 -20.51
C THR A 285 9.32 -2.21 -19.84
N THR A 286 10.61 -2.01 -20.10
CA THR A 286 11.67 -2.88 -19.58
C THR A 286 12.95 -2.12 -19.32
N ARG A 287 13.77 -2.59 -18.40
CA ARG A 287 15.10 -2.07 -18.09
C ARG A 287 16.19 -2.64 -19.02
N SER A 288 15.86 -3.61 -19.85
CA SER A 288 16.82 -4.30 -20.72
C SER A 288 17.11 -3.50 -21.99
N PRO A 289 18.34 -2.96 -22.17
CA PRO A 289 18.67 -2.12 -23.32
C PRO A 289 19.03 -2.98 -24.54
N MET A 290 18.13 -3.11 -25.50
CA MET A 290 18.39 -3.77 -26.78
C MET A 290 18.46 -2.74 -27.91
N LEU A 291 19.33 -2.99 -28.87
CA LEU A 291 19.49 -2.13 -30.03
C LEU A 291 18.37 -2.39 -31.06
N PRO A 292 17.66 -1.39 -31.56
CA PRO A 292 16.68 -1.56 -32.62
C PRO A 292 17.31 -1.45 -34.00
N CYS A 293 16.68 -2.06 -35.01
CA CYS A 293 17.03 -1.82 -36.41
C CYS A 293 15.77 -1.63 -37.28
N GLU A 294 15.86 -0.85 -38.35
CA GLU A 294 14.76 -0.72 -39.31
C GLU A 294 14.60 -2.02 -40.12
N THR A 295 13.41 -2.61 -40.06
CA THR A 295 13.08 -3.84 -40.78
C THR A 295 12.07 -3.65 -41.90
N GLY A 296 11.57 -2.46 -42.09
CA GLY A 296 10.52 -2.16 -43.08
C GLY A 296 9.15 -2.78 -42.77
N ARG A 297 8.97 -3.38 -41.61
CA ARG A 297 7.67 -3.92 -41.16
C ARG A 297 6.74 -2.84 -40.65
N SER A 298 5.47 -3.05 -40.85
CA SER A 298 4.40 -2.21 -40.33
C SER A 298 3.46 -3.01 -39.42
N GLY A 299 2.94 -2.35 -38.36
CA GLY A 299 2.00 -2.97 -37.43
C GLY A 299 2.64 -3.99 -36.47
N PHE A 300 1.79 -4.86 -35.86
CA PHE A 300 2.20 -5.90 -34.91
C PHE A 300 2.55 -7.22 -35.63
N GLU A 301 3.33 -7.16 -36.70
CA GLU A 301 3.72 -8.35 -37.43
C GLU A 301 4.87 -9.07 -36.75
N LEU A 302 4.76 -10.40 -36.65
CA LEU A 302 5.84 -11.24 -36.12
C LEU A 302 7.07 -11.22 -37.04
N PRO A 303 8.30 -11.23 -36.50
CA PRO A 303 9.51 -11.37 -37.30
C PRO A 303 9.52 -12.70 -38.05
N ARG A 304 10.01 -12.67 -39.29
CA ARG A 304 10.24 -13.91 -40.05
C ARG A 304 11.56 -14.56 -39.65
N PRO A 305 11.74 -15.85 -39.90
CA PRO A 305 13.04 -16.48 -39.69
C PRO A 305 14.15 -15.71 -40.42
N GLY A 306 15.21 -15.37 -39.69
CA GLY A 306 16.32 -14.57 -40.22
C GLY A 306 16.13 -13.04 -40.16
N GLU A 307 15.01 -12.55 -39.64
CA GLU A 307 14.83 -11.13 -39.37
C GLU A 307 15.16 -10.76 -37.92
N TYR A 308 15.62 -9.52 -37.72
CA TYR A 308 15.91 -8.99 -36.38
C TYR A 308 14.61 -8.55 -35.69
N PRO A 309 14.41 -8.91 -34.39
CA PRO A 309 13.09 -8.75 -33.76
C PRO A 309 12.78 -7.32 -33.29
N MET A 310 13.79 -6.47 -33.06
CA MET A 310 13.59 -5.12 -32.50
C MET A 310 13.56 -4.08 -33.63
N THR A 311 12.39 -3.51 -33.91
CA THR A 311 12.20 -2.57 -35.03
C THR A 311 12.29 -1.11 -34.61
N ASN A 312 11.91 -0.77 -33.38
CA ASN A 312 12.07 0.56 -32.81
C ASN A 312 12.21 0.48 -31.30
N ARG A 313 12.75 1.55 -30.70
CA ARG A 313 12.92 1.70 -29.27
C ARG A 313 12.64 3.16 -28.89
N VAL A 314 11.91 3.34 -27.79
CA VAL A 314 11.78 4.63 -27.10
C VAL A 314 12.45 4.52 -25.73
N LYS A 315 13.29 5.50 -25.41
CA LYS A 315 13.96 5.62 -24.11
C LYS A 315 13.16 6.54 -23.20
N LEU A 316 12.81 6.08 -22.01
CA LEU A 316 11.87 6.74 -21.10
C LEU A 316 12.41 6.77 -19.67
N PRO A 317 12.03 7.78 -18.87
CA PRO A 317 12.14 7.66 -17.42
C PRO A 317 11.12 6.62 -16.90
N SER A 318 11.48 5.90 -15.82
CA SER A 318 10.58 4.95 -15.17
C SER A 318 9.45 5.68 -14.44
N VAL A 319 8.24 5.13 -14.48
CA VAL A 319 7.10 5.66 -13.70
C VAL A 319 7.24 5.42 -12.19
N TYR A 320 8.09 4.46 -11.78
CA TYR A 320 8.38 4.17 -10.37
C TYR A 320 9.52 5.02 -9.80
N ASP A 321 10.50 5.35 -10.63
CA ASP A 321 11.71 6.11 -10.25
C ASP A 321 12.22 6.89 -11.48
N PRO A 322 11.96 8.20 -11.61
CA PRO A 322 12.31 8.99 -12.80
C PRO A 322 13.83 9.10 -13.06
N ALA A 323 14.67 8.80 -12.06
CA ALA A 323 16.12 8.72 -12.27
C ALA A 323 16.55 7.46 -13.04
N ARG A 324 15.67 6.49 -13.16
CA ARG A 324 15.89 5.22 -13.84
C ARG A 324 15.42 5.30 -15.29
N THR A 325 16.21 4.74 -16.18
CA THR A 325 15.84 4.58 -17.60
C THR A 325 15.16 3.24 -17.85
N VAL A 326 14.05 3.28 -18.59
CA VAL A 326 13.34 2.11 -19.14
C VAL A 326 13.14 2.30 -20.65
N TYR A 327 12.78 1.22 -21.31
CA TYR A 327 12.63 1.17 -22.75
C TYR A 327 11.27 0.61 -23.12
N LEU A 328 10.63 1.19 -24.14
CA LEU A 328 9.46 0.64 -24.82
C LEU A 328 9.87 0.25 -26.24
N TYR A 329 9.62 -1.02 -26.59
CA TYR A 329 10.01 -1.56 -27.88
C TYR A 329 8.80 -1.80 -28.77
N ASN A 330 9.01 -1.62 -30.09
CA ASN A 330 8.07 -2.07 -31.12
C ASN A 330 6.64 -1.52 -31.02
N SER A 331 6.39 -0.46 -30.24
CA SER A 331 5.10 0.21 -30.21
C SER A 331 4.75 0.78 -31.59
N GLN A 332 3.56 0.52 -32.07
CA GLN A 332 3.08 0.84 -33.41
C GLN A 332 1.80 1.68 -33.35
N PRO A 333 1.52 2.52 -34.37
CA PRO A 333 0.26 3.25 -34.44
C PRO A 333 -0.96 2.33 -34.30
N CYS A 334 -1.86 2.68 -33.38
CA CYS A 334 -3.10 1.94 -33.12
C CYS A 334 -4.26 2.89 -32.74
N ASP A 335 -5.47 2.35 -32.56
CA ASP A 335 -6.63 3.17 -32.22
C ASP A 335 -6.66 3.54 -30.74
N LEU A 336 -6.32 2.57 -29.87
CA LEU A 336 -6.30 2.73 -28.41
C LEU A 336 -5.05 2.10 -27.84
N SER A 337 -4.34 2.83 -26.96
CA SER A 337 -3.35 2.24 -26.05
C SER A 337 -3.85 2.33 -24.61
N ILE A 338 -3.72 1.22 -23.87
CA ILE A 338 -4.03 1.14 -22.45
C ILE A 338 -2.74 0.89 -21.69
N ILE A 339 -2.32 1.86 -20.89
CA ILE A 339 -1.17 1.72 -19.99
C ILE A 339 -1.67 1.19 -18.65
N VAL A 340 -1.14 0.06 -18.21
CA VAL A 340 -1.54 -0.59 -16.96
C VAL A 340 -0.37 -0.59 -15.99
N THR A 341 -0.56 0.03 -14.82
CA THR A 341 0.50 0.20 -13.82
C THR A 341 0.02 -0.09 -12.41
N ASP A 342 0.94 -0.52 -11.55
CA ASP A 342 0.74 -0.62 -10.10
C ASP A 342 1.62 0.36 -9.31
N ALA A 343 2.18 1.37 -9.97
CA ALA A 343 2.91 2.43 -9.28
C ALA A 343 1.94 3.22 -8.37
N GLU A 344 2.24 3.25 -7.08
CA GLU A 344 1.41 3.98 -6.10
C GLU A 344 1.53 5.50 -6.26
N PHE A 345 2.72 5.98 -6.63
CA PHE A 345 3.01 7.38 -6.92
C PHE A 345 3.74 7.46 -8.26
N PRO A 346 3.04 7.27 -9.37
CA PRO A 346 3.68 7.36 -10.67
C PRO A 346 4.21 8.79 -10.86
N ASP A 347 5.47 8.89 -11.29
CA ASP A 347 6.00 10.20 -11.71
C ASP A 347 5.18 10.73 -12.89
N GLU A 348 4.60 11.91 -12.75
CA GLU A 348 3.68 12.47 -13.75
C GLU A 348 4.38 12.76 -15.07
N ASN A 349 5.65 13.18 -15.05
CA ASN A 349 6.40 13.46 -16.27
C ASN A 349 6.79 12.15 -16.99
N ALA A 350 7.19 11.14 -16.22
CA ALA A 350 7.46 9.79 -16.76
C ALA A 350 6.20 9.17 -17.36
N LEU A 351 5.06 9.30 -16.67
CA LEU A 351 3.78 8.81 -17.20
C LEU A 351 3.36 9.53 -18.47
N ARG A 352 3.52 10.86 -18.54
CA ARG A 352 3.27 11.65 -19.76
C ARG A 352 4.20 11.26 -20.92
N ALA A 353 5.48 10.98 -20.61
CA ALA A 353 6.43 10.48 -21.60
C ALA A 353 6.00 9.11 -22.14
N LEU A 354 5.57 8.18 -21.26
CA LEU A 354 5.06 6.87 -21.65
C LEU A 354 3.78 6.99 -22.49
N CYS A 355 2.83 7.86 -22.11
CA CYS A 355 1.65 8.15 -22.92
C CYS A 355 2.01 8.67 -24.33
N GLY A 356 3.07 9.50 -24.44
CA GLY A 356 3.56 10.00 -25.73
C GLY A 356 4.29 8.94 -26.57
N ALA A 357 4.88 7.93 -25.92
CA ALA A 357 5.55 6.81 -26.57
C ALA A 357 4.58 5.73 -27.09
N ALA A 358 3.43 5.58 -26.45
CA ALA A 358 2.39 4.65 -26.83
C ALA A 358 1.82 4.96 -28.22
N GLY A 359 1.50 3.92 -28.99
CA GLY A 359 1.07 4.05 -30.40
C GLY A 359 -0.37 4.53 -30.58
N GLY A 360 -1.20 4.51 -29.53
CA GLY A 360 -2.63 4.79 -29.60
C GLY A 360 -2.97 6.22 -29.99
N ARG A 361 -3.98 6.39 -30.86
CA ARG A 361 -4.61 7.69 -31.07
C ARG A 361 -5.23 8.22 -29.78
N LYS A 362 -5.85 7.32 -29.00
CA LYS A 362 -6.29 7.57 -27.63
C LYS A 362 -5.42 6.78 -26.66
N VAL A 363 -5.20 7.33 -25.47
CA VAL A 363 -4.45 6.66 -24.39
C VAL A 363 -5.27 6.67 -23.11
N MET A 364 -5.52 5.48 -22.56
CA MET A 364 -6.09 5.27 -21.25
C MET A 364 -4.99 4.83 -20.28
N VAL A 365 -5.03 5.30 -19.05
CA VAL A 365 -4.19 4.81 -17.96
C VAL A 365 -5.05 4.07 -16.95
N VAL A 366 -4.68 2.83 -16.65
CA VAL A 366 -5.29 2.01 -15.64
C VAL A 366 -4.28 1.80 -14.50
N SER A 367 -4.59 2.30 -13.31
CA SER A 367 -3.76 2.13 -12.13
C SER A 367 -4.41 1.13 -11.17
N PHE A 368 -3.68 0.08 -10.82
CA PHE A 368 -4.08 -0.91 -9.79
C PHE A 368 -3.79 -0.43 -8.37
N ARG A 369 -3.14 0.72 -8.23
CA ARG A 369 -2.92 1.42 -6.96
C ARG A 369 -3.53 2.81 -7.05
N GLY A 370 -4.54 3.09 -6.24
CA GLY A 370 -5.15 4.41 -6.15
C GLY A 370 -4.12 5.47 -5.75
N LYS A 371 -4.38 6.73 -6.12
CA LYS A 371 -3.55 7.85 -5.68
C LYS A 371 -3.61 7.93 -4.15
N ARG A 372 -2.49 7.66 -3.50
CA ARG A 372 -2.35 7.76 -2.06
C ARG A 372 -2.40 9.23 -1.63
N LEU A 373 -2.99 9.43 -0.47
CA LEU A 373 -3.06 10.75 0.15
C LEU A 373 -1.65 11.26 0.50
N LEU A 374 -1.33 12.48 0.09
CA LEU A 374 -0.12 13.17 0.52
C LEU A 374 -0.21 13.51 2.01
N SER A 375 0.91 13.42 2.71
CA SER A 375 1.02 13.68 4.13
C SER A 375 2.43 14.12 4.52
N SER A 376 2.55 14.79 5.65
CA SER A 376 3.83 15.15 6.25
C SER A 376 4.62 13.95 6.81
N TYR A 377 3.97 12.81 7.02
CA TYR A 377 4.66 11.61 7.50
C TYR A 377 5.46 10.96 6.39
N ASP A 378 6.69 10.52 6.73
CA ASP A 378 7.42 9.61 5.87
C ASP A 378 6.69 8.27 5.78
N ARG A 379 6.75 7.64 4.60
CA ARG A 379 6.10 6.34 4.38
C ARG A 379 6.68 5.23 5.25
N SER A 380 7.96 5.34 5.59
CA SER A 380 8.58 4.41 6.55
C SER A 380 8.04 4.57 7.97
N ASP A 381 7.43 5.72 8.31
CA ASP A 381 6.80 5.94 9.61
C ASP A 381 5.33 5.50 9.63
N ALA A 382 4.56 5.77 8.57
CA ALA A 382 3.15 5.39 8.48
C ALA A 382 2.67 5.25 7.04
N GLU A 383 1.95 4.18 6.74
CA GLU A 383 1.21 4.00 5.49
C GLU A 383 -0.25 4.40 5.70
N LEU A 384 -0.69 5.47 5.02
CA LEU A 384 -2.06 5.97 5.13
C LEU A 384 -2.96 5.20 4.16
N LEU A 385 -3.86 4.38 4.68
CA LEU A 385 -4.87 3.68 3.87
C LEU A 385 -6.10 4.58 3.71
N LEU A 386 -5.92 5.65 2.92
CA LEU A 386 -6.91 6.70 2.67
C LEU A 386 -6.88 7.10 1.19
N THR A 387 -8.06 7.23 0.58
CA THR A 387 -8.21 7.70 -0.81
C THR A 387 -8.09 9.22 -0.85
N ASP A 388 -7.26 9.74 -1.77
CA ASP A 388 -7.09 11.18 -1.97
C ASP A 388 -8.32 11.80 -2.64
N ILE A 389 -9.04 12.65 -1.89
CA ILE A 389 -10.18 13.44 -2.38
C ILE A 389 -9.87 14.94 -2.46
N THR A 390 -8.60 15.32 -2.45
CA THR A 390 -8.16 16.72 -2.53
C THR A 390 -8.74 17.40 -3.77
N GLY A 391 -9.38 18.56 -3.56
CA GLY A 391 -10.02 19.33 -4.63
C GLY A 391 -11.39 18.79 -5.10
N ARG A 392 -11.84 17.62 -4.61
CA ARG A 392 -13.13 17.02 -5.00
C ARG A 392 -14.31 17.48 -4.13
N MET A 393 -14.04 18.12 -3.00
CA MET A 393 -15.05 18.66 -2.08
C MET A 393 -14.68 20.06 -1.62
N GLN A 394 -15.69 20.89 -1.40
CA GLN A 394 -15.50 22.21 -0.78
C GLN A 394 -15.55 22.06 0.75
N PRO A 395 -14.56 22.61 1.48
CA PRO A 395 -14.62 22.67 2.94
C PRO A 395 -15.78 23.55 3.42
N LEU A 396 -16.41 23.13 4.52
CA LEU A 396 -17.52 23.85 5.14
C LEU A 396 -17.08 24.51 6.46
N SER A 397 -17.55 25.71 6.70
CA SER A 397 -17.35 26.42 7.96
C SER A 397 -17.92 25.63 9.15
N PRO A 398 -17.40 25.80 10.38
CA PRO A 398 -17.92 25.13 11.56
C PRO A 398 -19.41 25.32 11.80
N ALA A 399 -19.92 26.51 11.52
CA ALA A 399 -21.36 26.86 11.72
C ALA A 399 -22.27 26.16 10.70
N GLU A 400 -21.90 26.19 9.41
CA GLU A 400 -22.65 25.50 8.34
C GLU A 400 -22.67 24.01 8.57
N ARG A 401 -21.49 23.44 8.90
CA ARG A 401 -21.33 22.02 9.17
C ARG A 401 -22.16 21.57 10.38
N GLU A 402 -22.14 22.34 11.48
CA GLU A 402 -22.95 22.05 12.66
C GLU A 402 -24.45 22.06 12.34
N ARG A 403 -24.93 23.03 11.56
CA ARG A 403 -26.33 23.09 11.11
C ARG A 403 -26.70 21.82 10.30
N LEU A 404 -25.86 21.41 9.34
CA LEU A 404 -26.12 20.23 8.52
C LEU A 404 -26.13 18.95 9.36
N ILE A 405 -25.24 18.83 10.33
CA ILE A 405 -25.20 17.66 11.24
C ILE A 405 -26.49 17.63 12.09
N GLN A 406 -26.92 18.73 12.63
CA GLN A 406 -28.14 18.78 13.46
C GLN A 406 -29.41 18.62 12.62
N SER A 407 -29.37 18.89 11.30
CA SER A 407 -30.48 18.58 10.37
C SER A 407 -30.50 17.14 9.87
N GLY A 408 -29.59 16.27 10.37
CA GLY A 408 -29.57 14.85 10.07
C GLY A 408 -28.50 14.36 9.07
N ARG A 409 -27.68 15.26 8.49
CA ARG A 409 -26.54 14.84 7.67
C ARG A 409 -25.47 14.19 8.55
N HIS A 410 -24.90 13.07 8.10
CA HIS A 410 -23.84 12.43 8.87
C HIS A 410 -22.53 13.24 8.76
N TYR A 411 -21.84 13.43 9.89
CA TYR A 411 -20.63 14.27 9.93
C TYR A 411 -19.50 13.80 9.01
N SER A 412 -19.47 12.53 8.65
CA SER A 412 -18.46 11.98 7.74
C SER A 412 -18.74 12.26 6.26
N GLU A 413 -19.90 12.76 5.92
CA GLU A 413 -20.23 13.17 4.55
C GLU A 413 -19.70 14.55 4.22
N LEU A 414 -19.21 15.28 5.22
CA LEU A 414 -18.88 16.70 5.15
C LEU A 414 -17.38 16.90 5.37
N LEU A 415 -16.73 17.67 4.50
CA LEU A 415 -15.35 18.09 4.67
C LEU A 415 -15.33 19.37 5.53
N PRO A 416 -14.72 19.36 6.74
CA PRO A 416 -14.59 20.57 7.54
C PRO A 416 -13.50 21.49 7.01
N GLU A 417 -13.72 22.79 7.09
CA GLU A 417 -12.63 23.76 7.04
C GLU A 417 -11.70 23.56 8.25
N GLU A 418 -10.39 23.58 8.02
CA GLU A 418 -9.40 23.46 9.09
C GLU A 418 -9.02 24.86 9.61
N TYR A 419 -8.88 24.92 10.92
CA TYR A 419 -8.47 26.14 11.61
C TYR A 419 -7.01 26.47 11.30
N GLU A 420 -6.77 27.67 10.79
CA GLU A 420 -5.43 28.24 10.67
C GLU A 420 -5.06 28.93 12.01
N PRO A 421 -4.06 28.41 12.74
CA PRO A 421 -3.74 28.92 14.06
C PRO A 421 -3.14 30.33 14.00
N SER A 422 -3.60 31.22 14.90
CA SER A 422 -2.95 32.52 15.06
C SER A 422 -1.53 32.41 15.60
N PRO A 423 -0.65 33.39 15.32
CA PRO A 423 0.72 33.38 15.89
C PRO A 423 0.74 33.34 17.43
N ALA A 424 -0.28 33.91 18.09
CA ALA A 424 -0.40 33.85 19.54
C ALA A 424 -0.71 32.42 20.01
N TYR A 425 -1.64 31.74 19.33
CA TYR A 425 -1.99 30.37 19.65
C TYR A 425 -0.89 29.36 19.31
N LEU A 426 -0.10 29.59 18.26
CA LEU A 426 1.10 28.79 17.98
C LEU A 426 2.11 28.84 19.13
N ARG A 427 2.34 30.03 19.73
CA ARG A 427 3.20 30.15 20.91
C ARG A 427 2.64 29.37 22.10
N GLU A 428 1.32 29.41 22.35
CA GLU A 428 0.71 28.61 23.43
C GLU A 428 0.78 27.11 23.16
N TYR A 429 0.69 26.70 21.88
CA TYR A 429 0.94 25.31 21.49
C TYR A 429 2.40 24.90 21.79
N GLU A 430 3.38 25.72 21.43
CA GLU A 430 4.81 25.45 21.68
C GLU A 430 5.12 25.38 23.19
N ASN A 431 4.53 26.30 23.98
CA ASN A 431 4.60 26.25 25.44
C ASN A 431 3.97 24.96 26.01
N GLY A 432 2.78 24.60 25.51
CA GLY A 432 2.10 23.35 25.88
C GLY A 432 2.92 22.13 25.50
N LEU A 433 3.51 22.09 24.31
CA LEU A 433 4.38 21.00 23.87
C LEU A 433 5.59 20.86 24.82
N ALA A 434 6.25 21.97 25.17
CA ALA A 434 7.38 21.92 26.11
C ALA A 434 7.00 21.36 27.49
N VAL A 435 5.78 21.68 27.98
CA VAL A 435 5.27 21.17 29.27
C VAL A 435 4.92 19.67 29.19
N TRP A 436 4.32 19.22 28.08
CA TRP A 436 3.75 17.88 28.01
C TRP A 436 4.63 16.84 27.31
N ALA A 437 5.67 17.25 26.56
CA ALA A 437 6.50 16.34 25.76
C ALA A 437 7.05 15.16 26.57
N LYS A 438 7.53 15.41 27.80
CA LYS A 438 8.07 14.35 28.67
C LYS A 438 6.99 13.37 29.11
N SER A 439 5.81 13.84 29.56
CA SER A 439 4.71 12.98 29.97
C SER A 439 4.19 12.15 28.81
N VAL A 440 4.14 12.73 27.60
CA VAL A 440 3.75 12.00 26.38
C VAL A 440 4.80 10.96 26.01
N ALA A 441 6.09 11.28 26.09
CA ALA A 441 7.19 10.33 25.83
C ALA A 441 7.17 9.15 26.81
N ASP A 442 6.89 9.40 28.10
CA ASP A 442 6.75 8.35 29.10
C ASP A 442 5.53 7.45 28.82
N ALA A 443 4.41 8.05 28.40
CA ALA A 443 3.23 7.29 27.98
C ALA A 443 3.50 6.45 26.72
N VAL A 444 4.22 7.00 25.73
CA VAL A 444 4.67 6.25 24.53
C VAL A 444 5.53 5.06 24.94
N ARG A 445 6.51 5.26 25.82
CA ARG A 445 7.35 4.17 26.34
C ARG A 445 6.50 3.07 26.94
N THR A 446 5.58 3.40 27.85
CA THR A 446 4.72 2.41 28.55
C THR A 446 3.92 1.58 27.55
N VAL A 447 3.26 2.21 26.59
CA VAL A 447 2.46 1.52 25.57
C VAL A 447 3.33 0.70 24.63
N ALA A 448 4.47 1.23 24.17
CA ALA A 448 5.37 0.52 23.28
C ALA A 448 5.96 -0.73 23.91
N GLU A 449 6.35 -0.68 25.20
CA GLU A 449 6.86 -1.82 25.96
C GLU A 449 5.77 -2.90 26.12
N ALA A 450 4.53 -2.51 26.42
CA ALA A 450 3.42 -3.46 26.55
C ALA A 450 3.11 -4.16 25.20
N ILE A 451 3.05 -3.42 24.11
CA ILE A 451 2.84 -3.97 22.77
C ILE A 451 3.98 -4.94 22.40
N TRP A 452 5.23 -4.55 22.69
CA TRP A 452 6.38 -5.39 22.40
C TRP A 452 6.38 -6.67 23.24
N ALA A 453 6.07 -6.58 24.53
CA ALA A 453 5.98 -7.73 25.41
C ALA A 453 4.90 -8.75 24.98
N GLU A 454 3.75 -8.27 24.49
CA GLU A 454 2.65 -9.12 24.07
C GLU A 454 2.81 -9.71 22.65
N LYS A 455 3.35 -8.93 21.71
CA LYS A 455 3.32 -9.28 20.27
C LYS A 455 4.71 -9.39 19.63
N GLY A 456 5.72 -8.75 20.21
CA GLY A 456 7.10 -8.76 19.70
C GLY A 456 7.19 -8.31 18.25
N ARG A 457 7.97 -9.02 17.44
CA ARG A 457 8.16 -8.72 16.01
C ARG A 457 6.90 -8.91 15.15
N ARG A 458 5.87 -9.59 15.67
CA ARG A 458 4.62 -9.82 14.96
C ARG A 458 3.64 -8.64 15.08
N ALA A 459 3.95 -7.62 15.91
CA ALA A 459 3.08 -6.49 16.09
C ALA A 459 2.88 -5.72 14.76
N VAL A 460 1.62 -5.37 14.50
CA VAL A 460 1.17 -4.54 13.39
C VAL A 460 0.42 -3.36 13.97
N LEU A 461 0.99 -2.18 13.87
CA LEU A 461 0.41 -0.97 14.42
C LEU A 461 -0.68 -0.43 13.49
N VAL A 462 -1.89 -0.24 14.01
CA VAL A 462 -3.04 0.27 13.23
C VAL A 462 -3.60 1.49 13.93
N SER A 463 -3.15 2.65 13.51
CA SER A 463 -3.58 3.94 14.05
C SER A 463 -4.94 4.34 13.53
N LEU A 464 -5.82 4.79 14.42
CA LEU A 464 -7.12 5.33 14.06
C LEU A 464 -6.95 6.80 13.60
N ALA A 465 -7.16 7.02 12.32
CA ALA A 465 -6.95 8.33 11.72
C ALA A 465 -7.97 9.34 12.27
N ARG A 466 -7.50 10.49 12.65
CA ARG A 466 -6.21 11.14 12.46
C ARG A 466 -5.37 11.17 13.75
N ALA A 467 -6.01 11.17 14.92
CA ALA A 467 -5.38 11.38 16.22
C ALA A 467 -4.40 10.28 16.63
N GLY A 468 -4.68 9.04 16.25
CA GLY A 468 -3.81 7.90 16.51
C GLY A 468 -2.52 7.89 15.69
N THR A 469 -2.49 8.54 14.52
CA THR A 469 -1.36 8.48 13.58
C THR A 469 -0.04 8.93 14.21
N PRO A 470 0.09 10.14 14.78
CA PRO A 470 1.35 10.55 15.43
C PRO A 470 1.75 9.65 16.60
N VAL A 471 0.77 9.05 17.28
CA VAL A 471 1.03 8.12 18.39
C VAL A 471 1.64 6.82 17.87
N GLY A 472 1.08 6.26 16.81
CA GLY A 472 1.64 5.06 16.16
C GLY A 472 3.04 5.30 15.60
N VAL A 473 3.30 6.48 15.01
CA VAL A 473 4.64 6.89 14.57
C VAL A 473 5.63 6.89 15.74
N LEU A 474 5.27 7.51 16.85
CA LEU A 474 6.12 7.56 18.05
C LEU A 474 6.39 6.16 18.64
N ILE A 475 5.37 5.29 18.70
CA ILE A 475 5.52 3.90 19.16
C ILE A 475 6.45 3.12 18.22
N LYS A 476 6.27 3.24 16.90
CA LYS A 476 7.14 2.61 15.89
C LYS A 476 8.58 3.06 16.04
N ARG A 477 8.82 4.37 16.15
CA ARG A 477 10.17 4.93 16.32
C ARG A 477 10.81 4.48 17.63
N TYR A 478 10.05 4.43 18.73
CA TYR A 478 10.53 3.89 19.99
C TYR A 478 11.00 2.44 19.86
N ILE A 479 10.18 1.57 19.28
CA ILE A 479 10.48 0.15 19.08
C ILE A 479 11.69 -0.03 18.16
N ARG A 480 11.77 0.75 17.08
CA ARG A 480 12.93 0.75 16.17
C ARG A 480 14.21 1.16 16.89
N ALA A 481 14.17 2.22 17.68
CA ALA A 481 15.34 2.71 18.40
C ALA A 481 15.84 1.72 19.47
N LYS A 482 14.93 1.09 20.22
CA LYS A 482 15.29 0.19 21.31
C LYS A 482 15.62 -1.23 20.85
N TYR A 483 14.84 -1.78 19.92
CA TYR A 483 14.88 -3.20 19.56
C TYR A 483 15.47 -3.45 18.16
N GLY A 484 15.77 -2.40 17.39
CA GLY A 484 16.31 -2.50 16.03
C GLY A 484 15.33 -3.10 15.04
N VAL A 485 14.00 -3.04 15.31
CA VAL A 485 12.96 -3.64 14.49
C VAL A 485 12.01 -2.58 13.99
N SER A 486 11.81 -2.51 12.67
CA SER A 486 10.77 -1.70 12.08
C SER A 486 9.47 -2.50 11.99
N LEU A 487 8.42 -2.02 12.66
CA LEU A 487 7.09 -2.65 12.62
C LEU A 487 6.26 -2.05 11.48
N PRO A 488 5.35 -2.83 10.86
CA PRO A 488 4.33 -2.28 9.97
C PRO A 488 3.42 -1.32 10.75
N HIS A 489 3.15 -0.15 10.14
CA HIS A 489 2.27 0.84 10.73
C HIS A 489 1.34 1.43 9.68
N TYR A 490 0.05 1.23 9.89
CA TYR A 490 -1.04 1.71 9.03
C TYR A 490 -1.86 2.77 9.75
N SER A 491 -2.33 3.78 9.01
CA SER A 491 -3.30 4.74 9.50
C SER A 491 -4.63 4.53 8.76
N VAL A 492 -5.69 4.18 9.49
CA VAL A 492 -6.98 3.77 8.92
C VAL A 492 -8.13 4.63 9.45
N SER A 493 -9.16 4.76 8.64
CA SER A 493 -10.38 5.48 9.02
C SER A 493 -11.26 4.67 9.96
N ILE A 494 -11.77 5.34 11.00
CA ILE A 494 -12.90 4.88 11.79
C ILE A 494 -13.94 5.99 11.93
N ILE A 495 -15.20 5.67 11.68
CA ILE A 495 -16.31 6.63 11.68
C ILE A 495 -17.36 6.15 12.68
N ILE A 496 -17.69 7.00 13.67
CA ILE A 496 -18.73 6.68 14.66
C ILE A 496 -20.04 6.39 13.90
N ASP A 497 -20.74 5.36 14.33
CA ASP A 497 -21.97 4.81 13.76
C ASP A 497 -21.85 4.17 12.35
N ARG A 498 -20.68 4.25 11.69
CA ARG A 498 -20.41 3.60 10.37
C ARG A 498 -19.32 2.52 10.44
N GLY A 499 -18.46 2.55 11.46
CA GLY A 499 -17.43 1.55 11.73
C GLY A 499 -16.05 1.90 11.19
N ILE A 500 -15.19 0.89 11.14
CA ILE A 500 -13.84 0.97 10.57
C ILE A 500 -13.90 0.74 9.06
N ASP A 501 -12.94 1.30 8.35
CA ASP A 501 -12.79 1.10 6.91
C ASP A 501 -12.58 -0.39 6.60
N ARG A 502 -13.56 -0.97 5.94
CA ARG A 502 -13.57 -2.40 5.60
C ARG A 502 -12.44 -2.75 4.64
N ARG A 503 -12.24 -1.92 3.61
CA ARG A 503 -11.24 -2.16 2.59
C ARG A 503 -9.82 -2.07 3.16
N ALA A 504 -9.58 -1.11 4.07
CA ALA A 504 -8.32 -1.01 4.78
C ALA A 504 -8.04 -2.24 5.68
N MET A 505 -9.08 -2.78 6.33
CA MET A 505 -8.93 -4.01 7.12
C MET A 505 -8.62 -5.22 6.24
N GLU A 506 -9.29 -5.38 5.11
CA GLU A 506 -8.99 -6.43 4.11
C GLU A 506 -7.54 -6.31 3.63
N TYR A 507 -7.08 -5.09 3.34
CA TYR A 507 -5.69 -4.82 2.94
C TYR A 507 -4.67 -5.25 3.99
N ILE A 508 -4.91 -4.95 5.27
CA ILE A 508 -4.02 -5.31 6.38
C ILE A 508 -4.02 -6.82 6.62
N LEU A 509 -5.20 -7.45 6.64
CA LEU A 509 -5.35 -8.88 6.90
C LEU A 509 -4.82 -9.76 5.77
N ALA A 510 -4.80 -9.27 4.54
CA ALA A 510 -4.14 -9.96 3.43
C ALA A 510 -2.60 -9.99 3.57
N ARG A 511 -2.03 -9.11 4.39
CA ARG A 511 -0.58 -8.95 4.57
C ARG A 511 -0.07 -9.44 5.91
N HIS A 512 -0.92 -9.48 6.92
CA HIS A 512 -0.53 -9.73 8.30
C HIS A 512 -1.51 -10.63 9.02
N SER A 513 -0.99 -11.45 9.94
CA SER A 513 -1.85 -12.21 10.85
C SER A 513 -2.63 -11.28 11.77
N ALA A 514 -3.90 -11.57 11.98
CA ALA A 514 -4.77 -10.83 12.88
C ALA A 514 -4.25 -10.76 14.33
N ASP A 515 -3.51 -11.77 14.79
CA ASP A 515 -2.91 -11.81 16.14
C ASP A 515 -1.87 -10.68 16.35
N GLY A 516 -1.27 -10.18 15.26
CA GLY A 516 -0.31 -9.09 15.31
C GLY A 516 -0.97 -7.72 15.43
N ILE A 517 -2.21 -7.56 15.00
CA ILE A 517 -2.87 -6.25 14.91
C ILE A 517 -3.04 -5.62 16.29
N GLN A 518 -2.60 -4.36 16.41
CA GLN A 518 -2.79 -3.51 17.57
C GLN A 518 -3.35 -2.16 17.14
N PHE A 519 -4.62 -1.91 17.49
CA PHE A 519 -5.22 -0.60 17.25
C PHE A 519 -4.67 0.45 18.21
N ILE A 520 -4.47 1.68 17.70
CA ILE A 520 -3.83 2.77 18.43
C ILE A 520 -4.67 4.05 18.24
N ASP A 521 -4.92 4.77 19.34
CA ASP A 521 -5.48 6.12 19.32
C ASP A 521 -4.72 7.01 20.32
N GLY A 522 -5.00 8.29 20.35
CA GLY A 522 -4.35 9.24 21.25
C GLY A 522 -4.82 9.11 22.68
N TRP A 523 -6.12 9.18 22.89
CA TRP A 523 -6.72 9.14 24.25
C TRP A 523 -8.16 8.64 24.24
N THR A 524 -8.63 8.23 25.39
CA THR A 524 -10.01 7.80 25.60
C THR A 524 -10.78 8.80 26.45
N GLY A 525 -11.77 9.52 25.86
CA GLY A 525 -12.63 10.45 26.59
C GLY A 525 -13.82 9.76 27.27
N LYS A 526 -14.58 8.92 26.57
CA LYS A 526 -15.74 8.16 27.07
C LYS A 526 -16.03 6.85 26.34
N GLY A 527 -15.04 6.31 25.63
CA GLY A 527 -15.08 4.98 25.00
C GLY A 527 -15.98 4.85 23.76
N MET A 528 -16.30 5.96 23.08
CA MET A 528 -17.12 5.88 21.85
C MET A 528 -16.40 5.13 20.73
N ILE A 529 -15.13 5.43 20.51
CA ILE A 529 -14.31 4.78 19.47
C ILE A 529 -14.13 3.30 19.76
N THR A 530 -13.84 2.93 21.02
CA THR A 530 -13.70 1.52 21.42
C THR A 530 -14.97 0.71 21.13
N ARG A 531 -16.16 1.27 21.42
CA ARG A 531 -17.43 0.62 21.10
C ARG A 531 -17.68 0.52 19.59
N THR A 532 -17.34 1.57 18.84
CA THR A 532 -17.47 1.58 17.38
C THR A 532 -16.56 0.53 16.74
N LEU A 533 -15.31 0.44 17.18
CA LEU A 533 -14.36 -0.55 16.71
C LEU A 533 -14.85 -1.97 16.99
N ARG A 534 -15.24 -2.26 18.24
CA ARG A 534 -15.77 -3.58 18.64
C ARG A 534 -16.94 -4.00 17.73
N LYS A 535 -17.94 -3.13 17.60
CA LYS A 535 -19.12 -3.40 16.76
C LYS A 535 -18.74 -3.65 15.29
N ALA A 536 -17.77 -2.91 14.77
CA ALA A 536 -17.31 -3.07 13.40
C ALA A 536 -16.57 -4.40 13.19
N LEU A 537 -15.69 -4.79 14.14
CA LEU A 537 -14.96 -6.05 14.07
C LEU A 537 -15.86 -7.27 14.28
N GLU A 538 -16.89 -7.18 15.12
CA GLU A 538 -17.91 -8.23 15.28
C GLU A 538 -18.73 -8.46 13.99
N ALA A 539 -18.93 -7.41 13.20
CA ALA A 539 -19.63 -7.48 11.91
C ALA A 539 -18.73 -7.88 10.74
N PHE A 540 -17.40 -7.84 10.91
CA PHE A 540 -16.44 -8.18 9.87
C PHE A 540 -16.25 -9.70 9.79
N PRO A 541 -16.11 -10.31 8.59
CA PRO A 541 -15.97 -11.77 8.44
C PRO A 541 -14.59 -12.28 8.88
N LEU A 542 -14.17 -11.99 10.10
CA LEU A 542 -12.86 -12.32 10.65
C LEU A 542 -12.59 -13.83 10.71
N TYR A 543 -13.62 -14.68 10.68
CA TYR A 543 -13.48 -16.13 10.62
C TYR A 543 -12.76 -16.60 9.35
N GLU A 544 -12.91 -15.86 8.24
CA GLU A 544 -12.20 -16.12 6.97
C GLU A 544 -10.69 -15.92 7.11
N TYR A 545 -10.27 -15.14 8.10
CA TYR A 545 -8.87 -14.85 8.44
C TYR A 545 -8.38 -15.63 9.66
N GLY A 546 -9.08 -16.70 10.05
CA GLY A 546 -8.69 -17.54 11.17
C GLY A 546 -8.84 -16.91 12.57
N VAL A 547 -9.70 -15.90 12.70
CA VAL A 547 -9.94 -15.19 13.97
C VAL A 547 -11.13 -15.81 14.71
N GLY A 548 -10.86 -16.55 15.76
CA GLY A 548 -11.87 -17.03 16.71
C GLY A 548 -12.25 -15.96 17.75
N ARG A 549 -13.25 -16.28 18.58
CA ARG A 549 -13.82 -15.34 19.55
C ARG A 549 -12.80 -14.75 20.54
N ASP A 550 -11.90 -15.58 21.05
CA ASP A 550 -10.87 -15.13 22.01
C ASP A 550 -9.85 -14.18 21.38
N LYS A 551 -9.55 -14.37 20.09
CA LYS A 551 -8.69 -13.48 19.32
C LYS A 551 -9.38 -12.16 19.03
N LEU A 552 -10.69 -12.19 18.73
CA LEU A 552 -11.50 -11.00 18.51
C LEU A 552 -11.50 -10.07 19.75
N GLU A 553 -11.65 -10.62 20.95
CA GLU A 553 -11.63 -9.83 22.19
C GLU A 553 -10.31 -9.07 22.33
N ARG A 554 -9.16 -9.73 22.10
CA ARG A 554 -7.83 -9.10 22.13
C ARG A 554 -7.63 -8.07 21.00
N MET A 555 -8.17 -8.36 19.83
CA MET A 555 -8.10 -7.45 18.68
C MET A 555 -8.91 -6.16 18.92
N CYS A 556 -9.98 -6.22 19.71
CA CYS A 556 -10.79 -5.05 20.06
C CYS A 556 -10.13 -4.11 21.08
N GLU A 557 -9.01 -4.49 21.69
CA GLU A 557 -8.28 -3.62 22.61
C GLU A 557 -7.58 -2.50 21.86
N ILE A 558 -7.85 -1.26 22.24
CA ILE A 558 -7.17 -0.08 21.72
C ILE A 558 -6.07 0.33 22.69
N ALA A 559 -4.85 0.53 22.18
CA ALA A 559 -3.77 1.13 22.93
C ALA A 559 -3.85 2.65 22.83
N VAL A 560 -3.80 3.35 23.98
CA VAL A 560 -3.89 4.81 24.04
C VAL A 560 -2.81 5.39 24.94
N LEU A 561 -2.40 6.63 24.70
CA LEU A 561 -1.44 7.30 25.60
C LEU A 561 -2.09 7.77 26.90
N ALA A 562 -3.35 8.25 26.83
CA ALA A 562 -4.09 8.70 28.00
C ALA A 562 -5.49 8.08 28.07
N ASP A 563 -5.86 7.55 29.23
CA ASP A 563 -7.18 7.00 29.49
C ASP A 563 -7.79 7.52 30.80
N PRO A 564 -8.14 8.81 30.89
CA PRO A 564 -8.79 9.35 32.08
C PRO A 564 -10.20 8.78 32.32
N ALA A 565 -10.75 8.07 31.33
CA ALA A 565 -12.03 7.38 31.46
C ALA A 565 -11.94 6.04 32.21
N GLY A 566 -10.76 5.45 32.32
CA GLY A 566 -10.56 4.13 32.93
C GLY A 566 -11.20 2.98 32.15
N LEU A 567 -11.01 2.96 30.82
CA LEU A 567 -11.66 2.02 29.89
C LEU A 567 -10.68 1.15 29.11
N CYS A 568 -9.39 1.51 29.07
CA CYS A 568 -8.37 0.85 28.28
C CYS A 568 -7.30 0.22 29.16
N ARG A 569 -7.09 -1.09 29.07
CA ARG A 569 -5.99 -1.80 29.73
C ARG A 569 -4.63 -1.38 29.20
N LEU A 570 -4.51 -1.26 27.86
CA LEU A 570 -3.29 -0.83 27.20
C LEU A 570 -3.26 0.71 27.14
N CYS A 571 -2.83 1.35 28.21
CA CYS A 571 -2.68 2.80 28.24
C CYS A 571 -1.35 3.23 28.85
N GLY A 572 -0.90 4.42 28.45
CA GLY A 572 0.32 5.02 29.00
C GLY A 572 0.10 5.60 30.39
N THR A 573 -1.07 6.19 30.62
CA THR A 573 -1.48 6.75 31.92
C THR A 573 -3.00 6.88 32.00
N HIS A 574 -3.54 6.85 33.23
CA HIS A 574 -4.93 7.21 33.51
C HIS A 574 -5.11 8.69 33.87
N ASP A 575 -4.04 9.47 33.89
CA ASP A 575 -4.14 10.92 34.04
C ASP A 575 -4.67 11.57 32.76
N ASP A 576 -5.45 12.67 32.93
CA ASP A 576 -5.87 13.51 31.81
C ASP A 576 -4.69 14.42 31.40
N ILE A 577 -3.85 13.92 30.50
CA ILE A 577 -2.73 14.65 29.89
C ILE A 577 -3.12 15.18 28.53
N LEU A 578 -2.53 16.30 28.14
CA LEU A 578 -2.68 16.81 26.78
C LEU A 578 -1.77 16.02 25.83
N ILE A 579 -2.37 15.42 24.82
CA ILE A 579 -1.63 14.96 23.63
C ILE A 579 -1.61 16.16 22.67
N PRO A 580 -0.47 16.80 22.40
CA PRO A 580 -0.42 18.09 21.70
C PRO A 580 -1.00 18.06 20.28
N SER A 581 -1.10 16.90 19.64
CA SER A 581 -1.83 16.74 18.38
C SER A 581 -3.33 17.11 18.45
N ALA A 582 -3.91 17.25 19.64
CA ALA A 582 -5.25 17.77 19.81
C ALA A 582 -5.37 19.26 19.54
N CYS A 583 -4.27 20.04 19.70
CA CYS A 583 -4.27 21.49 19.65
C CYS A 583 -4.43 22.07 18.24
N LEU A 584 -3.76 21.50 17.24
CA LEU A 584 -3.61 22.11 15.91
C LEU A 584 -4.21 21.29 14.77
N ASN A 585 -4.96 20.22 15.05
CA ASN A 585 -5.67 19.41 14.04
C ASN A 585 -4.76 18.85 12.93
N SER A 586 -4.96 19.28 11.65
CA SER A 586 -4.21 18.79 10.49
C SER A 586 -2.73 19.15 10.55
N VAL A 587 -2.41 20.36 10.99
CA VAL A 587 -1.02 20.87 11.03
C VAL A 587 -0.11 20.20 12.08
N VAL A 588 -0.62 19.26 12.85
CA VAL A 588 0.18 18.39 13.77
C VAL A 588 -0.16 16.91 13.61
N SER A 589 -0.86 16.56 12.56
CA SER A 589 -1.29 15.19 12.32
C SER A 589 -1.27 14.81 10.85
N GLY A 590 -0.31 15.32 10.09
CA GLY A 590 0.02 14.90 8.74
C GLY A 590 -0.59 15.73 7.62
N LEU A 591 -1.12 16.94 7.89
CA LEU A 591 -1.72 17.85 6.91
C LEU A 591 -2.92 17.29 6.13
N PHE A 592 -3.62 16.29 6.67
CA PHE A 592 -4.81 15.75 6.02
C PHE A 592 -6.08 15.94 6.85
N SER A 593 -7.22 15.92 6.17
CA SER A 593 -8.55 16.17 6.75
C SER A 593 -8.99 15.03 7.69
N ARG A 594 -10.12 15.25 8.36
CA ARG A 594 -10.90 14.10 8.87
C ARG A 594 -11.31 13.21 7.71
N THR A 595 -11.51 11.92 8.02
CA THR A 595 -11.94 10.95 7.03
C THR A 595 -13.39 11.18 6.61
N VAL A 596 -13.63 11.00 5.32
CA VAL A 596 -14.91 11.23 4.64
C VAL A 596 -15.40 9.91 4.06
N LEU A 597 -16.72 9.69 4.16
CA LEU A 597 -17.42 8.56 3.54
C LEU A 597 -18.75 9.06 2.98
N ASN A 598 -18.80 9.25 1.68
CA ASN A 598 -19.97 9.68 0.92
C ASN A 598 -19.93 9.08 -0.49
N GLU A 599 -20.76 9.58 -1.40
CA GLU A 599 -20.89 9.12 -2.79
C GLU A 599 -19.61 9.24 -3.64
N LEU A 600 -18.59 9.97 -3.19
CA LEU A 600 -17.30 10.06 -3.89
C LEU A 600 -16.39 8.86 -3.67
N ILE A 601 -16.73 8.01 -2.70
CA ILE A 601 -15.93 6.85 -2.31
C ILE A 601 -16.58 5.59 -2.86
N ALA A 602 -15.90 4.95 -3.79
CA ALA A 602 -16.37 3.69 -4.36
C ALA A 602 -16.20 2.53 -3.36
N PRO A 603 -16.94 1.42 -3.51
CA PRO A 603 -16.84 0.26 -2.61
C PRO A 603 -15.44 -0.37 -2.52
N GLU A 604 -14.66 -0.26 -3.57
CA GLU A 604 -13.27 -0.73 -3.70
C GLU A 604 -12.24 0.26 -3.17
N ASP A 605 -12.64 1.50 -2.85
CA ASP A 605 -11.77 2.53 -2.31
C ASP A 605 -11.65 2.44 -0.79
N PHE A 606 -10.55 2.99 -0.27
CA PHE A 606 -10.46 3.36 1.14
C PHE A 606 -11.34 4.59 1.41
N HIS A 607 -11.72 4.80 2.67
CA HIS A 607 -12.36 6.07 3.05
C HIS A 607 -11.51 7.26 2.61
N GLY A 608 -12.16 8.37 2.22
CA GLY A 608 -11.48 9.53 1.66
C GLY A 608 -10.87 10.45 2.72
N ALA A 609 -9.82 11.18 2.33
CA ALA A 609 -9.35 12.36 3.02
C ALA A 609 -8.74 13.36 2.04
N ALA A 610 -8.73 14.63 2.38
CA ALA A 610 -8.14 15.68 1.58
C ALA A 610 -6.83 16.17 2.20
N HIS A 611 -5.81 16.43 1.37
CA HIS A 611 -4.57 17.09 1.79
C HIS A 611 -4.76 18.61 1.80
N PHE A 612 -4.19 19.29 2.80
CA PHE A 612 -4.28 20.74 2.99
C PHE A 612 -2.95 21.43 2.62
N ALA A 613 -2.63 21.51 1.34
CA ALA A 613 -1.41 22.17 0.85
C ALA A 613 -1.31 23.65 1.28
N ASN A 614 -2.46 24.33 1.41
CA ASN A 614 -2.51 25.72 1.88
C ASN A 614 -2.03 25.92 3.33
N LEU A 615 -1.91 24.86 4.13
CA LEU A 615 -1.45 24.89 5.52
C LEU A 615 0.00 24.39 5.70
N GLU A 616 0.72 24.08 4.63
CA GLU A 616 2.11 23.58 4.69
C GLU A 616 3.05 24.52 5.48
N GLY A 617 2.88 25.83 5.34
CA GLY A 617 3.65 26.84 6.08
C GLY A 617 3.45 26.79 7.60
N SER A 618 2.33 26.22 8.05
CA SER A 618 1.97 26.07 9.47
C SER A 618 2.14 24.65 9.98
N ASP A 619 2.69 23.72 9.17
CA ASP A 619 2.89 22.33 9.55
C ASP A 619 3.89 22.19 10.71
N ARG A 620 3.47 21.48 11.75
CA ARG A 620 4.25 21.16 12.96
C ARG A 620 4.26 19.65 13.24
N THR A 621 3.88 18.84 12.27
CA THR A 621 3.74 17.39 12.44
C THR A 621 5.07 16.74 12.85
N LEU A 622 6.13 17.00 12.09
CA LEU A 622 7.44 16.43 12.38
C LEU A 622 8.12 17.10 13.58
N ASP A 623 7.84 18.38 13.83
CA ASP A 623 8.32 19.09 15.03
C ASP A 623 7.74 18.46 16.29
N LEU A 624 6.44 18.14 16.29
CA LEU A 624 5.79 17.43 17.38
C LEU A 624 6.43 16.06 17.64
N VAL A 625 6.63 15.27 16.58
CA VAL A 625 7.22 13.95 16.69
C VAL A 625 8.65 14.05 17.25
N SER A 626 9.46 14.94 16.69
CA SER A 626 10.85 15.13 17.10
C SER A 626 10.99 15.65 18.54
N ALA A 627 10.12 16.58 18.96
CA ALA A 627 10.13 17.11 20.32
C ALA A 627 9.82 16.04 21.38
N ILE A 628 8.86 15.13 21.07
CA ILE A 628 8.52 14.02 21.96
C ILE A 628 9.62 12.95 21.92
N GLU A 629 10.13 12.62 20.74
CA GLU A 629 11.22 11.65 20.56
C GLU A 629 12.48 12.04 21.36
N ALA A 630 12.82 13.32 21.39
CA ALA A 630 13.94 13.86 22.18
C ALA A 630 13.79 13.66 23.70
N GLN A 631 12.57 13.41 24.20
CA GLN A 631 12.28 13.14 25.61
C GLN A 631 12.18 11.65 25.93
N MET A 632 12.33 10.76 24.92
CA MET A 632 12.20 9.33 25.12
C MET A 632 13.33 8.77 26.00
N THR A 633 12.95 7.91 26.92
CA THR A 633 13.86 7.10 27.72
C THR A 633 13.52 5.63 27.51
N TYR A 634 14.53 4.77 27.51
CA TYR A 634 14.37 3.35 27.21
C TYR A 634 14.49 2.52 28.48
N GLY A 635 13.52 1.63 28.72
CA GLY A 635 13.50 0.75 29.89
C GLY A 635 12.17 0.02 30.00
N SER A 636 12.13 -1.08 30.74
CA SER A 636 10.87 -1.76 31.07
C SER A 636 10.01 -0.89 31.98
N VAL A 637 8.72 -0.89 31.76
CA VAL A 637 7.72 -0.18 32.57
C VAL A 637 6.48 -1.08 32.69
N GLU A 638 5.87 -1.10 33.86
CA GLU A 638 4.60 -1.76 34.06
C GLU A 638 3.43 -0.86 33.62
N LEU A 639 2.37 -1.49 33.14
CA LEU A 639 1.12 -0.77 32.84
C LEU A 639 0.55 -0.16 34.12
N PRO A 640 -0.06 1.04 34.06
CA PRO A 640 -0.73 1.63 35.20
C PRO A 640 -1.92 0.75 35.62
N PRO A 641 -2.17 0.57 36.93
CA PRO A 641 -3.32 -0.19 37.39
C PRO A 641 -4.61 0.50 36.98
N MET A 642 -5.65 -0.30 36.65
CA MET A 642 -6.96 0.24 36.30
C MET A 642 -7.53 1.05 37.49
N PRO A 643 -8.06 2.27 37.26
CA PRO A 643 -8.61 3.10 38.32
C PRO A 643 -9.95 2.52 38.86
N GLU A 644 -10.24 2.77 40.12
CA GLU A 644 -11.52 2.36 40.73
C GLU A 644 -12.73 3.15 40.20
N GLY A 645 -12.51 4.28 39.55
CA GLY A 645 -13.53 5.17 39.01
C GLY A 645 -13.74 5.02 37.52
N ASN A 646 -14.96 5.40 37.09
CA ASN A 646 -15.35 5.36 35.67
C ASN A 646 -15.75 6.78 35.23
N GLY A 647 -14.96 7.35 34.30
CA GLY A 647 -15.17 8.69 33.78
C GLY A 647 -16.52 8.88 33.05
N LEU A 648 -17.15 7.79 32.58
CA LEU A 648 -18.47 7.87 31.97
C LEU A 648 -19.55 8.29 32.97
N ALA A 649 -19.45 7.84 34.24
CA ALA A 649 -20.36 8.25 35.31
C ALA A 649 -20.23 9.77 35.57
N GLU A 650 -19.02 10.28 35.62
CA GLU A 650 -18.77 11.72 35.75
C GLU A 650 -19.33 12.50 34.55
N THR A 651 -19.15 12.02 33.33
CA THR A 651 -19.72 12.62 32.13
C THR A 651 -21.25 12.71 32.17
N ARG A 652 -21.92 11.66 32.65
CA ARG A 652 -23.37 11.65 32.83
C ARG A 652 -23.84 12.65 33.89
N ARG A 653 -23.10 12.81 34.98
CA ARG A 653 -23.37 13.80 36.02
C ARG A 653 -23.30 15.21 35.45
N ILE A 654 -22.24 15.52 34.67
CA ILE A 654 -22.09 16.82 33.99
C ILE A 654 -23.26 17.06 33.02
N ALA A 655 -23.64 16.06 32.21
CA ALA A 655 -24.76 16.19 31.30
C ALA A 655 -26.07 16.56 32.02
N ALA A 656 -26.36 15.84 33.11
CA ALA A 656 -27.57 16.10 33.92
C ALA A 656 -27.57 17.49 34.57
N GLU A 657 -26.44 17.90 35.17
CA GLU A 657 -26.32 19.18 35.89
C GLU A 657 -26.41 20.39 34.95
N PHE A 658 -25.87 20.31 33.73
CA PHE A 658 -25.89 21.35 32.73
C PHE A 658 -27.06 21.25 31.74
N GLY A 659 -28.02 20.35 31.99
CA GLY A 659 -29.23 20.20 31.17
C GLY A 659 -28.96 19.72 29.74
N VAL A 660 -27.93 18.87 29.53
CA VAL A 660 -27.59 18.36 28.23
C VAL A 660 -28.23 16.98 28.03
N SER A 661 -29.25 16.92 27.16
CA SER A 661 -30.00 15.67 26.89
C SER A 661 -29.19 14.65 26.09
N ASP A 662 -28.38 15.07 25.15
CA ASP A 662 -27.51 14.20 24.38
C ASP A 662 -26.07 14.21 24.94
N ILE A 663 -25.68 13.08 25.56
CA ILE A 663 -24.32 12.90 26.11
C ILE A 663 -23.21 13.07 25.06
N LYS A 664 -23.53 12.96 23.77
CA LYS A 664 -22.56 13.21 22.69
C LYS A 664 -22.07 14.66 22.66
N LEU A 665 -22.84 15.61 23.21
CA LEU A 665 -22.52 17.03 23.30
C LEU A 665 -21.61 17.38 24.49
N VAL A 666 -21.42 16.48 25.44
CA VAL A 666 -20.46 16.62 26.54
C VAL A 666 -19.15 15.96 26.15
N LYS A 667 -18.06 16.70 26.20
CA LYS A 667 -16.74 16.32 25.70
C LYS A 667 -15.69 16.39 26.81
N PRO A 668 -15.55 15.33 27.62
CA PRO A 668 -14.59 15.30 28.73
C PRO A 668 -13.17 15.05 28.24
N SER A 669 -12.20 15.49 28.96
CA SER A 669 -10.72 15.54 28.82
C SER A 669 -10.21 16.83 28.19
N ILE A 670 -8.93 17.12 28.45
CA ILE A 670 -8.21 18.26 27.86
C ILE A 670 -8.29 18.20 26.33
N GLY A 671 -7.95 17.06 25.74
CA GLY A 671 -7.94 16.87 24.29
C GLY A 671 -9.32 17.05 23.64
N GLU A 672 -10.39 16.54 24.28
CA GLU A 672 -11.76 16.71 23.76
C GLU A 672 -12.24 18.15 23.92
N ALA A 673 -11.95 18.84 25.03
CA ALA A 673 -12.30 20.22 25.26
C ALA A 673 -11.60 21.15 24.23
N THR A 674 -10.32 20.90 23.95
CA THR A 674 -9.56 21.59 22.89
C THR A 674 -10.24 21.44 21.53
N ARG A 675 -10.66 20.22 21.19
CA ARG A 675 -11.39 19.95 19.92
C ARG A 675 -12.76 20.61 19.85
N VAL A 676 -13.45 20.79 20.97
CA VAL A 676 -14.71 21.56 20.99
C VAL A 676 -14.45 22.99 20.54
N LEU A 677 -13.43 23.62 21.11
CA LEU A 677 -13.05 24.99 20.73
C LEU A 677 -12.60 25.10 19.27
N LEU A 678 -11.90 24.12 18.75
CA LEU A 678 -11.37 24.17 17.38
C LEU A 678 -12.36 23.76 16.28
N ARG A 679 -13.32 22.88 16.58
CA ARG A 679 -14.10 22.18 15.53
C ARG A 679 -15.61 22.27 15.67
N ARG A 680 -16.12 22.77 16.80
CA ARG A 680 -17.55 22.79 17.08
C ARG A 680 -17.98 24.22 17.48
N VAL A 681 -19.27 24.37 17.69
CA VAL A 681 -19.80 25.60 18.32
C VAL A 681 -19.85 25.40 19.83
N PRO A 682 -18.89 25.93 20.59
CA PRO A 682 -18.80 25.69 22.02
C PRO A 682 -19.88 26.50 22.78
N ARG A 683 -20.42 25.88 23.85
CA ARG A 683 -21.28 26.55 24.81
C ARG A 683 -20.50 26.99 26.05
N LEU A 684 -19.67 26.09 26.59
CA LEU A 684 -19.00 26.24 27.87
C LEU A 684 -17.79 25.33 27.95
N ILE A 685 -16.72 25.82 28.58
CA ILE A 685 -15.58 24.98 28.99
C ILE A 685 -15.54 24.92 30.52
N LEU A 686 -15.52 23.70 31.04
CA LEU A 686 -15.30 23.40 32.46
C LEU A 686 -13.85 23.03 32.68
N LEU A 687 -13.19 23.64 33.64
CA LEU A 687 -11.84 23.36 34.07
C LEU A 687 -11.80 22.98 35.54
N ARG A 688 -10.97 22.00 35.91
CA ARG A 688 -10.72 21.66 37.30
C ARG A 688 -10.05 22.78 38.07
N ASP A 689 -9.17 23.53 37.39
CA ASP A 689 -8.42 24.67 37.91
C ASP A 689 -8.11 25.63 36.74
N ILE A 690 -8.69 26.82 36.78
CA ILE A 690 -8.51 27.84 35.72
C ILE A 690 -7.09 28.42 35.73
N GLY A 691 -6.42 28.43 36.89
CA GLY A 691 -5.08 28.96 37.05
C GLY A 691 -3.98 27.97 36.66
N SER A 692 -4.34 26.73 36.30
CA SER A 692 -3.39 25.69 35.98
C SER A 692 -2.62 25.97 34.69
N PRO A 693 -1.27 25.94 34.70
CA PRO A 693 -0.48 26.05 33.46
C PRO A 693 -0.74 24.90 32.49
N LEU A 694 -1.25 23.77 32.97
CA LEU A 694 -1.55 22.57 32.18
C LEU A 694 -2.75 22.73 31.22
N THR A 695 -3.65 23.69 31.49
CA THR A 695 -4.86 23.95 30.70
C THR A 695 -4.91 25.39 30.17
N ARG A 696 -3.82 26.13 30.26
CA ARG A 696 -3.72 27.54 29.85
C ARG A 696 -4.15 27.75 28.39
N HIS A 697 -3.72 26.86 27.45
CA HIS A 697 -4.13 26.92 26.04
C HIS A 697 -5.65 26.89 25.85
N LEU A 698 -6.41 26.23 26.73
CA LEU A 698 -7.88 26.22 26.68
C LEU A 698 -8.46 27.59 27.06
N VAL A 699 -7.88 28.25 28.05
CA VAL A 699 -8.29 29.58 28.50
C VAL A 699 -8.04 30.60 27.39
N GLU A 700 -6.85 30.58 26.78
CA GLU A 700 -6.48 31.48 25.67
C GLU A 700 -7.40 31.25 24.45
N LEU A 701 -7.58 29.99 24.03
CA LEU A 701 -8.44 29.67 22.88
C LEU A 701 -9.93 30.01 23.15
N ALA A 702 -10.39 29.81 24.38
CA ALA A 702 -11.75 30.18 24.77
C ALA A 702 -11.95 31.73 24.75
N ALA A 703 -10.95 32.49 25.20
CA ALA A 703 -10.95 33.96 25.15
C ALA A 703 -11.00 34.47 23.70
N GLU A 704 -10.17 33.92 22.79
CA GLU A 704 -10.22 34.27 21.37
C GLU A 704 -11.61 34.06 20.74
N LYS A 705 -12.35 33.04 21.21
CA LYS A 705 -13.68 32.66 20.67
C LYS A 705 -14.85 33.22 21.46
N GLY A 706 -14.59 34.00 22.51
CA GLY A 706 -15.64 34.56 23.37
C GLY A 706 -16.46 33.50 24.11
N VAL A 707 -15.82 32.37 24.50
CA VAL A 707 -16.48 31.25 25.18
C VAL A 707 -16.25 31.32 26.69
N GLU A 708 -17.34 31.13 27.47
CA GLU A 708 -17.26 31.08 28.93
C GLU A 708 -16.38 29.91 29.41
N VAL A 709 -15.47 30.20 30.34
CA VAL A 709 -14.70 29.21 31.08
C VAL A 709 -15.16 29.23 32.55
N ARG A 710 -15.46 28.04 33.11
CA ARG A 710 -15.92 27.92 34.49
C ARG A 710 -15.14 26.88 35.25
N GLU A 711 -14.73 27.21 36.45
CA GLU A 711 -14.14 26.25 37.38
C GLU A 711 -15.21 25.25 37.87
N TYR A 712 -14.87 23.96 37.84
CA TYR A 712 -15.81 22.88 38.17
C TYR A 712 -15.06 21.70 38.78
N PRO A 713 -15.55 21.03 39.86
CA PRO A 713 -14.86 19.96 40.57
C PRO A 713 -14.84 18.65 39.79
N LEU A 714 -14.07 18.63 38.69
CA LEU A 714 -13.79 17.45 37.91
C LEU A 714 -12.91 16.47 38.69
N LYS A 715 -13.25 15.19 38.69
CA LYS A 715 -12.49 14.14 39.40
C LYS A 715 -11.51 13.41 38.45
N ASN A 716 -12.05 12.81 37.41
CA ASN A 716 -11.27 12.04 36.44
C ASN A 716 -10.60 12.93 35.38
N TYR A 717 -11.25 14.04 35.04
CA TYR A 717 -10.80 14.94 33.98
C TYR A 717 -10.23 16.24 34.53
N ARG A 718 -9.35 16.90 33.77
CA ARG A 718 -8.88 18.28 34.03
C ARG A 718 -9.73 19.32 33.32
N ALA A 719 -10.38 18.91 32.20
CA ALA A 719 -11.21 19.77 31.38
C ALA A 719 -12.44 19.02 30.83
N CYS A 720 -13.51 19.76 30.51
CA CYS A 720 -14.66 19.23 29.79
C CYS A 720 -15.29 20.35 28.95
N GLY A 721 -15.49 20.10 27.65
CA GLY A 721 -16.20 21.02 26.75
C GLY A 721 -17.67 20.61 26.60
N ILE A 722 -18.57 21.60 26.57
CA ILE A 722 -20.00 21.44 26.28
C ILE A 722 -20.30 22.14 24.95
N ILE A 723 -20.89 21.41 24.02
CA ILE A 723 -21.28 21.91 22.70
C ILE A 723 -22.63 22.59 22.79
N LYS A 724 -22.82 23.72 22.09
CA LYS A 724 -24.08 24.45 22.00
C LYS A 724 -25.10 23.65 21.18
N VAL A 725 -26.33 23.53 21.68
CA VAL A 725 -27.47 23.07 20.90
C VAL A 725 -27.88 24.25 19.98
N MET A 726 -27.86 24.02 18.68
CA MET A 726 -28.37 24.98 17.72
C MET A 726 -29.90 24.78 17.68
N SER A 727 -30.68 25.56 18.44
CA SER A 727 -32.12 25.64 18.26
C SER A 727 -32.40 26.16 16.86
N ASP A 728 -33.40 25.59 16.18
CA ASP A 728 -33.83 25.99 14.85
C ASP A 728 -33.91 27.52 14.70
N VAL A 729 -33.17 28.05 13.74
CA VAL A 729 -33.32 29.43 13.28
C VAL A 729 -34.11 29.40 11.99
#